data_de69b3f6d40d9475338ce15eb637a897
#
_entry.id   de69b3f6d40d9475338ce15eb637a897
#
_cell.length_a   1.000
_cell.length_b   1.000
_cell.length_c   1.000
_cell.angle_alpha   90.00
_cell.angle_beta   90.00
_cell.angle_gamma   90.00
#
_symmetry.space_group_name_H-M   'P 1'
#
loop_
_entity.id
_entity.type
_entity.pdbx_description
1 polymer ?
#
loop_
_entity_poly.entity_id
_entity_poly.type
_entity_poly.pdbx_seq_one_letter_code
_entity_poly.pdbx_strand_id
1 'polypeptide(L)'
;MPQIINECYSETLIIIIQSEKFFYWNKLHIMIIIKKKSLYTALIFLFFVSFNSLLIAQISQGGTPPSFKSNNLKTDFQEMIVQKPNVEQLLIEDAENDKQATPLRFAKLLEVNFDIINSGTWTDIPGKGRIWRLKITSEDALAIGIYYNNFHIPQGGQLFLYNEDKSQVIGAFTEVNNPENKLFATELIQGETTILEYFQPYGVYEKPEIGISEISYAYRSVDFLFTKGTDDFGGSGPCEVNVNCSEGDNWQNQKRSVARIMIKGTTWCTGSLVNNTLEDCMPYFLTADHCGRYSTEDDISQWIFYFNYESADCPNPQEEPSSNTIVGATKKASFAWQGGSDFFLVLLNHGVPSSYNPYFGGWNINNLSSPNGTAIHHPEGDIKKISTYTTPTISSMWNGIPSTIDHFWKVKWAETENGHGVTEGGSSGCPLYDNLGRVIGTLTGGQATCDNKTDPDFFGKFSYSWDLCGEDSTTQLKYWLDPINKGVNQLDGTDVCENLIANFKADTLVIPVGVNLSFEDISIGDPDEWSWTFEGALPSISYKQNPSGIFYGQIGKFKACLLVKNDISQDSVCKFITVRPTIAPNPTSGEVDIYLGIQELNDVEINVFNMLGKEVPFYWRAINSTNYKINLAENNRGMYLIQIICSEETYNLKAYLIK
;
A
#
# COMPACT_ATOMS: atom_id res chain seq x y z
N MET A 1 -88.44 33.55 27.71
CA MET A 1 -87.27 33.75 26.82
C MET A 1 -86.06 34.24 27.54
N PRO A 2 -85.76 33.83 28.78
CA PRO A 2 -84.38 34.06 29.36
C PRO A 2 -83.60 32.79 29.70
N GLN A 3 -84.09 31.58 29.33
CA GLN A 3 -83.38 30.34 29.69
C GLN A 3 -82.53 29.71 28.56
N ILE A 4 -82.64 30.20 27.35
CA ILE A 4 -81.89 29.66 26.17
C ILE A 4 -80.54 30.33 25.94
N ILE A 5 -80.31 31.51 26.56
CA ILE A 5 -79.04 32.29 26.36
C ILE A 5 -77.92 31.85 27.34
N ASN A 6 -78.24 31.18 28.44
CA ASN A 6 -77.22 30.75 29.40
C ASN A 6 -76.53 29.40 29.10
N GLU A 7 -77.18 28.53 28.33
CA GLU A 7 -76.55 27.24 27.93
C GLU A 7 -75.58 27.40 26.74
N CYS A 8 -75.82 28.38 25.86
CA CYS A 8 -74.90 28.60 24.72
C CYS A 8 -73.53 29.22 25.14
N TYR A 9 -73.50 29.99 26.25
CA TYR A 9 -72.23 30.60 26.72
C TYR A 9 -71.34 29.62 27.49
N SER A 10 -71.91 28.62 28.12
CA SER A 10 -71.12 27.63 28.89
C SER A 10 -70.44 26.58 28.00
N GLU A 11 -71.09 26.14 26.92
CA GLU A 11 -70.50 25.20 25.97
C GLU A 11 -69.41 25.84 25.09
N THR A 12 -69.59 27.12 24.69
CA THR A 12 -68.58 27.83 23.92
C THR A 12 -67.32 28.13 24.73
N LEU A 13 -67.48 28.41 26.03
CA LEU A 13 -66.34 28.64 26.91
C LEU A 13 -65.54 27.34 27.22
N ILE A 14 -66.25 26.22 27.34
CA ILE A 14 -65.63 24.88 27.57
C ILE A 14 -64.91 24.44 26.29
N ILE A 15 -65.45 24.68 25.08
CA ILE A 15 -64.82 24.36 23.81
C ILE A 15 -63.57 25.20 23.59
N ILE A 16 -63.60 26.50 23.96
CA ILE A 16 -62.42 27.39 23.83
C ILE A 16 -61.31 26.97 24.83
N ILE A 17 -61.67 26.62 26.07
CA ILE A 17 -60.68 26.15 27.07
C ILE A 17 -60.11 24.79 26.69
N GLN A 18 -60.90 23.90 26.09
CA GLN A 18 -60.39 22.62 25.59
C GLN A 18 -59.55 22.75 24.35
N SER A 19 -59.87 23.70 23.44
CA SER A 19 -59.07 23.98 22.24
C SER A 19 -57.72 24.64 22.60
N GLU A 20 -57.65 25.54 23.56
CA GLU A 20 -56.37 26.13 24.01
C GLU A 20 -55.49 25.11 24.73
N LYS A 21 -56.03 24.21 25.59
CA LYS A 21 -55.29 23.13 26.19
C LYS A 21 -54.80 22.12 25.17
N PHE A 22 -55.57 21.80 24.14
CA PHE A 22 -55.20 20.90 23.07
C PHE A 22 -54.10 21.52 22.19
N PHE A 23 -54.17 22.83 21.92
CA PHE A 23 -53.10 23.57 21.20
C PHE A 23 -51.80 23.66 22.00
N TYR A 24 -51.86 23.88 23.30
CA TYR A 24 -50.68 23.92 24.16
C TYR A 24 -50.03 22.53 24.32
N TRP A 25 -50.84 21.50 24.43
CA TRP A 25 -50.36 20.11 24.53
C TRP A 25 -49.68 19.63 23.22
N ASN A 26 -50.30 19.92 22.07
CA ASN A 26 -49.70 19.65 20.77
C ASN A 26 -48.42 20.47 20.53
N LYS A 27 -48.39 21.73 20.91
CA LYS A 27 -47.17 22.56 20.78
C LYS A 27 -46.03 22.05 21.68
N LEU A 28 -46.34 21.59 22.88
CA LEU A 28 -45.37 20.97 23.79
C LEU A 28 -44.88 19.62 23.27
N HIS A 29 -45.77 18.79 22.74
CA HIS A 29 -45.42 17.51 22.11
C HIS A 29 -44.58 17.71 20.83
N ILE A 30 -44.95 18.64 19.98
CA ILE A 30 -44.16 18.95 18.78
C ILE A 30 -42.78 19.51 19.16
N MET A 31 -42.69 20.39 20.16
CA MET A 31 -41.39 20.89 20.65
C MET A 31 -40.52 19.80 21.28
N ILE A 32 -41.12 18.84 21.97
CA ILE A 32 -40.39 17.70 22.55
C ILE A 32 -39.92 16.74 21.44
N ILE A 33 -40.76 16.51 20.41
CA ILE A 33 -40.41 15.67 19.24
C ILE A 33 -39.31 16.36 18.40
N ILE A 34 -39.38 17.68 18.19
CA ILE A 34 -38.34 18.44 17.48
C ILE A 34 -37.02 18.44 18.26
N LYS A 35 -37.04 18.63 19.60
CA LYS A 35 -35.84 18.54 20.43
C LYS A 35 -35.26 17.12 20.45
N LYS A 36 -36.10 16.07 20.52
CA LYS A 36 -35.63 14.70 20.41
C LYS A 36 -35.06 14.40 19.03
N LYS A 37 -35.71 14.79 17.93
CA LYS A 37 -35.16 14.62 16.56
C LYS A 37 -33.83 15.39 16.39
N SER A 38 -33.73 16.63 16.87
CA SER A 38 -32.50 17.42 16.83
C SER A 38 -31.39 16.77 17.67
N LEU A 39 -31.71 16.19 18.83
CA LEU A 39 -30.75 15.48 19.66
C LEU A 39 -30.31 14.15 19.01
N TYR A 40 -31.24 13.42 18.37
CA TYR A 40 -30.90 12.21 17.60
C TYR A 40 -30.09 12.56 16.33
N THR A 41 -30.42 13.65 15.63
CA THR A 41 -29.63 14.12 14.48
C THR A 41 -28.25 14.59 14.91
N ALA A 42 -28.12 15.30 16.04
CA ALA A 42 -26.84 15.70 16.60
C ALA A 42 -26.02 14.50 17.13
N LEU A 43 -26.66 13.50 17.74
CA LEU A 43 -26.04 12.23 18.15
C LEU A 43 -25.61 11.38 16.96
N ILE A 44 -26.43 11.31 15.90
CA ILE A 44 -26.08 10.64 14.65
C ILE A 44 -24.95 11.39 13.95
N PHE A 45 -24.94 12.72 13.93
CA PHE A 45 -23.86 13.54 13.37
C PHE A 45 -22.57 13.42 14.21
N LEU A 46 -22.65 13.35 15.54
CA LEU A 46 -21.50 13.05 16.44
C LEU A 46 -21.03 11.59 16.27
N PHE A 47 -21.92 10.66 15.97
CA PHE A 47 -21.56 9.27 15.69
C PHE A 47 -20.87 9.13 14.32
N PHE A 48 -21.30 9.90 13.30
CA PHE A 48 -20.63 9.95 11.98
C PHE A 48 -19.30 10.73 11.99
N VAL A 49 -19.08 11.64 12.93
CA VAL A 49 -17.80 12.37 13.06
C VAL A 49 -16.76 11.56 13.85
N SER A 50 -17.16 10.51 14.57
CA SER A 50 -16.25 9.66 15.36
C SER A 50 -15.88 8.34 14.70
N PHE A 51 -16.36 8.04 13.49
CA PHE A 51 -15.94 6.89 12.69
C PHE A 51 -15.15 7.36 11.46
N ASN A 52 -14.03 8.03 11.66
CA ASN A 52 -12.93 7.94 10.73
C ASN A 52 -12.20 6.62 11.06
N SER A 53 -12.71 5.50 10.58
CA SER A 53 -11.94 4.28 10.48
C SER A 53 -10.81 4.56 9.47
N LEU A 54 -9.61 4.73 9.99
CA LEU A 54 -8.38 4.78 9.21
C LEU A 54 -8.24 3.39 8.56
N LEU A 55 -8.62 3.30 7.29
CA LEU A 55 -8.26 2.20 6.42
C LEU A 55 -6.74 2.30 6.21
N ILE A 56 -6.00 1.36 6.79
CA ILE A 56 -4.54 1.34 6.74
C ILE A 56 -4.14 0.40 5.60
N ALA A 57 -3.95 0.95 4.41
CA ALA A 57 -3.06 0.36 3.41
C ALA A 57 -1.62 0.79 3.72
N GLN A 58 -0.62 0.30 3.00
CA GLN A 58 0.80 0.69 3.15
C GLN A 58 1.07 2.20 2.93
N ILE A 59 0.26 3.02 3.50
CA ILE A 59 0.25 4.46 3.37
C ILE A 59 1.03 5.03 4.53
N SER A 60 1.73 6.10 4.24
CA SER A 60 2.10 7.10 5.23
C SER A 60 0.90 7.40 6.13
N GLN A 61 1.04 7.12 7.42
CA GLN A 61 -0.01 7.40 8.42
C GLN A 61 -0.20 8.90 8.63
N GLY A 62 0.54 9.71 7.90
CA GLY A 62 0.59 11.15 8.11
C GLY A 62 1.21 11.52 9.45
N GLY A 63 1.03 12.76 9.83
CA GLY A 63 1.55 13.26 11.10
C GLY A 63 2.71 14.24 10.94
N THR A 64 3.35 14.57 12.06
CA THR A 64 4.45 15.53 12.09
C THR A 64 5.62 14.93 12.83
N PRO A 65 6.84 14.92 12.24
CA PRO A 65 8.05 14.45 12.92
C PRO A 65 8.20 15.04 14.31
N PRO A 66 8.48 14.24 15.34
CA PRO A 66 8.63 14.72 16.72
C PRO A 66 9.65 15.84 16.88
N SER A 67 10.69 15.87 16.05
CA SER A 67 11.70 16.94 16.06
C SER A 67 11.11 18.32 15.71
N PHE A 68 10.05 18.39 14.91
CA PHE A 68 9.43 19.67 14.52
C PHE A 68 8.71 20.37 15.69
N LYS A 69 8.28 19.57 16.68
CA LYS A 69 7.56 20.05 17.89
C LYS A 69 8.46 20.25 19.09
N SER A 70 9.79 20.07 18.96
CA SER A 70 10.73 20.07 20.08
C SER A 70 11.74 21.21 19.94
N ASN A 71 11.60 22.27 20.74
CA ASN A 71 12.38 23.51 20.63
C ASN A 71 13.86 23.43 21.04
N ASN A 72 14.34 22.31 21.63
CA ASN A 72 15.68 22.20 22.21
C ASN A 72 16.47 20.98 21.73
N LEU A 73 16.11 20.41 20.58
CA LEU A 73 16.88 19.29 20.03
C LEU A 73 18.18 19.82 19.38
N LYS A 74 19.26 19.06 19.53
CA LYS A 74 20.48 19.30 18.79
C LYS A 74 20.17 19.30 17.29
N THR A 75 20.56 20.35 16.61
CA THR A 75 20.43 20.46 15.15
C THR A 75 21.55 19.72 14.42
N ASP A 76 22.63 19.40 15.12
CA ASP A 76 23.77 18.67 14.61
C ASP A 76 23.55 17.15 14.82
N PHE A 77 23.41 16.42 13.72
CA PHE A 77 23.31 14.97 13.67
C PHE A 77 24.04 14.46 12.41
N GLN A 78 24.33 13.17 12.37
CA GLN A 78 25.20 12.59 11.35
C GLN A 78 24.65 12.80 9.94
N GLU A 79 25.52 13.27 9.06
CA GLU A 79 25.32 13.40 7.63
C GLU A 79 26.18 12.37 6.88
N MET A 80 25.59 11.70 5.91
CA MET A 80 26.25 10.79 4.97
C MET A 80 26.21 11.42 3.59
N ILE A 81 27.38 11.69 3.02
CA ILE A 81 27.51 12.24 1.66
C ILE A 81 27.69 11.08 0.69
N VAL A 82 26.79 10.96 -0.28
CA VAL A 82 26.85 9.98 -1.36
C VAL A 82 27.36 10.68 -2.61
N GLN A 83 28.40 10.12 -3.23
CA GLN A 83 28.99 10.69 -4.43
C GLN A 83 27.97 10.64 -5.59
N LYS A 84 27.75 11.78 -6.24
CA LYS A 84 26.89 11.87 -7.43
C LYS A 84 27.43 11.04 -8.59
N PRO A 85 26.57 10.48 -9.44
CA PRO A 85 26.98 9.77 -10.65
C PRO A 85 27.47 10.78 -11.71
N ASN A 86 28.05 10.25 -12.79
CA ASN A 86 28.34 11.07 -13.97
C ASN A 86 27.04 11.37 -14.74
N VAL A 87 26.35 12.45 -14.38
CA VAL A 87 25.05 12.84 -14.96
C VAL A 87 25.17 13.12 -16.47
N GLU A 88 26.28 13.75 -16.93
CA GLU A 88 26.48 14.02 -18.36
C GLU A 88 26.49 12.71 -19.19
N GLN A 89 27.18 11.69 -18.68
CA GLN A 89 27.18 10.38 -19.34
C GLN A 89 25.79 9.72 -19.34
N LEU A 90 25.05 9.84 -18.22
CA LEU A 90 23.69 9.30 -18.13
C LEU A 90 22.74 9.97 -19.14
N LEU A 91 22.81 11.29 -19.30
CA LEU A 91 21.99 12.03 -20.27
C LEU A 91 22.31 11.66 -21.73
N ILE A 92 23.59 11.34 -22.04
CA ILE A 92 23.97 10.84 -23.38
C ILE A 92 23.36 9.46 -23.62
N GLU A 93 23.41 8.57 -22.64
CA GLU A 93 22.80 7.24 -22.72
C GLU A 93 21.27 7.34 -22.86
N ASP A 94 20.64 8.24 -22.11
CA ASP A 94 19.20 8.46 -22.15
C ASP A 94 18.74 8.97 -23.52
N ALA A 95 19.46 9.94 -24.09
CA ALA A 95 19.15 10.47 -25.42
C ALA A 95 19.18 9.40 -26.53
N GLU A 96 19.88 8.29 -26.31
CA GLU A 96 19.85 7.13 -27.21
C GLU A 96 18.74 6.14 -26.86
N ASN A 97 18.52 5.89 -25.57
CA ASN A 97 17.50 4.97 -25.08
C ASN A 97 16.08 5.48 -25.36
N ASP A 98 15.85 6.79 -25.22
CA ASP A 98 14.53 7.42 -25.43
C ASP A 98 14.04 7.31 -26.89
N LYS A 99 14.94 6.97 -27.84
CA LYS A 99 14.56 6.64 -29.23
C LYS A 99 14.00 5.23 -29.41
N GLN A 100 14.04 4.42 -28.34
CA GLN A 100 13.63 3.02 -28.33
C GLN A 100 12.43 2.83 -27.41
N ALA A 101 11.70 1.70 -27.57
CA ALA A 101 10.67 1.31 -26.61
C ALA A 101 11.30 0.82 -25.29
N THR A 102 11.81 1.74 -24.51
CA THR A 102 12.38 1.51 -23.18
C THR A 102 11.68 2.41 -22.18
N PRO A 103 11.57 1.99 -20.90
CA PRO A 103 11.01 2.84 -19.87
C PRO A 103 11.81 4.14 -19.72
N LEU A 104 11.13 5.24 -19.46
CA LEU A 104 11.75 6.54 -19.24
C LEU A 104 12.62 6.49 -17.98
N ARG A 105 13.95 6.53 -18.13
CA ARG A 105 14.88 6.59 -17.01
C ARG A 105 15.00 8.05 -16.52
N PHE A 106 14.73 8.27 -15.23
CA PHE A 106 14.85 9.59 -14.59
C PHE A 106 15.91 9.62 -13.49
N ALA A 107 16.32 8.47 -12.99
CA ALA A 107 17.24 8.35 -11.86
C ALA A 107 18.26 7.23 -12.02
N LYS A 108 19.25 7.24 -11.16
CA LYS A 108 20.28 6.20 -11.02
C LYS A 108 20.30 5.69 -9.59
N LEU A 109 20.27 4.37 -9.39
CA LEU A 109 20.53 3.78 -8.08
C LEU A 109 22.02 3.89 -7.74
N LEU A 110 22.28 4.32 -6.52
CA LEU A 110 23.61 4.40 -5.93
C LEU A 110 23.66 3.48 -4.71
N GLU A 111 24.56 2.50 -4.73
CA GLU A 111 24.75 1.57 -3.62
C GLU A 111 25.29 2.29 -2.38
N VAL A 112 24.70 2.01 -1.24
CA VAL A 112 25.10 2.49 0.07
C VAL A 112 25.00 1.34 1.09
N ASN A 113 25.55 1.55 2.29
CA ASN A 113 25.43 0.58 3.39
C ASN A 113 25.24 1.36 4.69
N PHE A 114 24.04 1.90 4.87
CA PHE A 114 23.67 2.63 6.08
C PHE A 114 22.63 1.83 6.86
N ASP A 115 22.76 1.83 8.18
CA ASP A 115 21.76 1.25 9.04
C ASP A 115 21.65 1.99 10.38
N ILE A 116 20.63 1.70 11.13
CA ILE A 116 20.35 2.34 12.42
C ILE A 116 21.43 2.07 13.49
N ILE A 117 22.38 1.17 13.22
CA ILE A 117 23.48 0.78 14.13
C ILE A 117 24.77 1.50 13.73
N ASN A 118 25.06 1.55 12.41
CA ASN A 118 26.33 2.08 11.89
C ASN A 118 26.25 3.56 11.50
N SER A 119 25.04 4.12 11.38
CA SER A 119 24.80 5.47 10.88
C SER A 119 23.75 6.19 11.72
N GLY A 120 23.72 7.53 11.58
CA GLY A 120 22.74 8.39 12.25
C GLY A 120 23.05 8.67 13.72
N THR A 121 22.22 9.50 14.31
CA THR A 121 22.41 10.02 15.68
C THR A 121 21.15 9.85 16.49
N TRP A 122 21.27 9.16 17.62
CA TRP A 122 20.22 9.06 18.63
C TRP A 122 20.17 10.29 19.53
N THR A 123 18.97 10.78 19.80
CA THR A 123 18.72 11.92 20.71
C THR A 123 17.49 11.62 21.59
N ASP A 124 17.64 11.77 22.89
CA ASP A 124 16.51 11.58 23.81
C ASP A 124 15.57 12.79 23.77
N ILE A 125 14.26 12.51 23.80
CA ILE A 125 13.20 13.51 23.99
C ILE A 125 12.60 13.29 25.38
N PRO A 126 12.90 14.18 26.34
CA PRO A 126 12.45 14.02 27.73
C PRO A 126 10.93 13.83 27.84
N GLY A 127 10.51 12.77 28.55
CA GLY A 127 9.10 12.44 28.80
C GLY A 127 8.37 11.80 27.61
N LYS A 128 9.04 11.55 26.45
CA LYS A 128 8.37 11.00 25.25
C LYS A 128 9.05 9.74 24.71
N GLY A 129 10.39 9.70 24.64
CA GLY A 129 11.13 8.62 24.02
C GLY A 129 12.45 9.11 23.47
N ARG A 130 12.88 8.55 22.34
CA ARG A 130 14.09 8.98 21.61
C ARG A 130 13.86 9.00 20.13
N ILE A 131 14.64 9.83 19.42
CA ILE A 131 14.67 9.87 17.97
C ILE A 131 16.05 9.46 17.44
N TRP A 132 16.07 8.72 16.35
CA TRP A 132 17.25 8.51 15.52
C TRP A 132 17.10 9.35 14.26
N ARG A 133 18.15 10.09 13.88
CA ARG A 133 18.15 10.90 12.65
C ARG A 133 19.40 10.64 11.83
N LEU A 134 19.19 10.51 10.52
CA LEU A 134 20.24 10.38 9.52
C LEU A 134 19.94 11.37 8.39
N LYS A 135 20.92 12.19 8.03
CA LYS A 135 20.90 13.06 6.86
C LYS A 135 21.68 12.38 5.74
N ILE A 136 21.07 12.21 4.57
CA ILE A 136 21.71 11.68 3.36
C ILE A 136 21.68 12.79 2.32
N THR A 137 22.87 13.16 1.84
CA THR A 137 23.08 14.24 0.87
C THR A 137 23.81 13.70 -0.36
N SER A 138 23.31 14.03 -1.55
CA SER A 138 24.01 13.79 -2.82
C SER A 138 23.90 15.03 -3.68
N GLU A 139 25.03 15.64 -3.98
CA GLU A 139 25.13 16.92 -4.69
C GLU A 139 24.40 16.88 -6.04
N ASP A 140 23.72 17.96 -6.40
CA ASP A 140 22.94 18.14 -7.63
C ASP A 140 21.79 17.12 -7.83
N ALA A 141 21.43 16.31 -6.81
CA ALA A 141 20.25 15.46 -6.92
C ALA A 141 18.97 16.33 -6.96
N LEU A 142 18.10 16.05 -7.91
CA LEU A 142 16.79 16.71 -7.98
C LEU A 142 15.85 16.15 -6.90
N ALA A 143 15.96 14.85 -6.63
CA ALA A 143 15.26 14.18 -5.55
C ALA A 143 16.00 12.91 -5.14
N ILE A 144 15.74 12.42 -3.92
CA ILE A 144 16.34 11.18 -3.39
C ILE A 144 15.24 10.26 -2.89
N GLY A 145 15.19 9.02 -3.40
CA GLY A 145 14.37 7.91 -2.88
C GLY A 145 15.23 6.94 -2.07
N ILE A 146 14.63 6.26 -1.11
CA ILE A 146 15.36 5.34 -0.22
C ILE A 146 14.89 3.91 -0.43
N TYR A 147 15.83 2.98 -0.61
CA TYR A 147 15.63 1.55 -0.79
C TYR A 147 16.23 0.79 0.38
N TYR A 148 15.36 0.03 1.07
CA TYR A 148 15.70 -0.71 2.27
C TYR A 148 15.86 -2.19 1.97
N ASN A 149 16.93 -2.80 2.46
CA ASN A 149 17.16 -4.25 2.42
C ASN A 149 16.84 -4.93 3.76
N ASN A 150 16.57 -4.17 4.80
CA ASN A 150 16.15 -4.66 6.10
C ASN A 150 15.27 -3.62 6.78
N PHE A 151 13.95 -3.78 6.66
CA PHE A 151 12.96 -2.84 7.16
C PHE A 151 12.04 -3.51 8.17
N HIS A 152 12.09 -3.02 9.41
CA HIS A 152 11.16 -3.42 10.46
C HIS A 152 11.00 -2.30 11.48
N ILE A 153 9.80 -1.78 11.60
CA ILE A 153 9.41 -0.77 12.56
C ILE A 153 8.65 -1.46 13.69
N PRO A 154 9.14 -1.43 14.95
CA PRO A 154 8.42 -1.95 16.10
C PRO A 154 7.08 -1.26 16.33
N GLN A 155 6.13 -1.97 16.93
CA GLN A 155 4.83 -1.42 17.27
C GLN A 155 4.96 -0.12 18.09
N GLY A 156 4.30 0.94 17.61
CA GLY A 156 4.35 2.27 18.18
C GLY A 156 5.56 3.11 17.75
N GLY A 157 6.51 2.52 17.03
CA GLY A 157 7.58 3.25 16.35
C GLY A 157 7.05 4.02 15.13
N GLN A 158 7.73 5.09 14.74
CA GLN A 158 7.35 5.93 13.60
C GLN A 158 8.58 6.37 12.83
N LEU A 159 8.59 6.12 11.51
CA LEU A 159 9.63 6.62 10.61
C LEU A 159 9.05 7.71 9.70
N PHE A 160 9.74 8.83 9.62
CA PHE A 160 9.45 9.94 8.71
C PHE A 160 10.65 10.21 7.81
N LEU A 161 10.37 10.69 6.60
CA LEU A 161 11.38 11.26 5.72
C LEU A 161 10.96 12.67 5.34
N TYR A 162 11.92 13.58 5.23
CA TYR A 162 11.65 14.96 4.85
C TYR A 162 12.89 15.64 4.25
N ASN A 163 12.67 16.70 3.46
CA ASN A 163 13.72 17.54 2.93
C ASN A 163 14.25 18.55 3.95
N GLU A 164 15.34 19.22 3.64
CA GLU A 164 16.06 20.09 4.58
C GLU A 164 15.20 21.31 5.01
N ASP A 165 14.42 21.88 4.10
CA ASP A 165 13.54 23.03 4.38
C ASP A 165 12.20 22.62 5.00
N LYS A 166 11.93 21.30 5.12
CA LYS A 166 10.70 20.70 5.69
C LYS A 166 9.44 21.01 4.90
N SER A 167 9.56 21.38 3.65
CA SER A 167 8.41 21.63 2.76
C SER A 167 7.73 20.34 2.33
N GLN A 168 8.47 19.24 2.27
CA GLN A 168 7.96 17.91 1.98
C GLN A 168 8.23 16.95 3.15
N VAL A 169 7.19 16.24 3.61
CA VAL A 169 7.27 15.22 4.65
C VAL A 169 6.45 14.02 4.23
N ILE A 170 7.05 12.82 4.26
CA ILE A 170 6.36 11.55 4.08
C ILE A 170 6.50 10.68 5.33
N GLY A 171 5.58 9.75 5.55
CA GLY A 171 5.45 8.98 6.80
C GLY A 171 4.28 9.55 7.62
N ALA A 172 3.98 9.11 8.86
CA ALA A 172 4.76 8.07 9.54
C ALA A 172 4.62 6.73 8.82
N PHE A 173 5.74 6.04 8.63
CA PHE A 173 5.75 4.59 8.39
C PHE A 173 5.84 3.90 9.76
N THR A 174 5.03 2.87 9.97
CA THR A 174 4.87 2.19 11.26
C THR A 174 4.98 0.67 11.09
N GLU A 175 4.64 -0.10 12.11
CA GLU A 175 4.61 -1.57 12.03
C GLU A 175 3.72 -2.12 10.90
N VAL A 176 2.69 -1.39 10.49
CA VAL A 176 1.81 -1.81 9.40
C VAL A 176 2.49 -1.78 8.03
N ASN A 177 3.60 -1.07 7.92
CA ASN A 177 4.40 -0.98 6.70
C ASN A 177 5.48 -2.08 6.60
N ASN A 178 5.62 -2.96 7.60
CA ASN A 178 6.64 -4.00 7.60
C ASN A 178 6.35 -5.08 6.57
N PRO A 179 7.14 -5.23 5.49
CA PRO A 179 6.98 -6.30 4.52
C PRO A 179 7.56 -7.63 5.04
N GLU A 180 6.99 -8.76 4.62
CA GLU A 180 7.46 -10.10 5.04
C GLU A 180 8.92 -10.36 4.62
N ASN A 181 9.32 -9.89 3.43
CA ASN A 181 10.68 -10.03 2.90
C ASN A 181 11.66 -8.97 3.41
N LYS A 182 11.20 -8.03 4.25
CA LYS A 182 11.96 -6.89 4.78
C LYS A 182 12.49 -5.91 3.73
N LEU A 183 12.04 -6.00 2.49
CA LEU A 183 12.39 -5.07 1.42
C LEU A 183 11.33 -3.97 1.33
N PHE A 184 11.73 -2.74 1.47
CA PHE A 184 10.84 -1.59 1.44
C PHE A 184 11.43 -0.47 0.59
N ALA A 185 10.59 0.42 0.08
CA ALA A 185 11.01 1.62 -0.61
C ALA A 185 10.13 2.80 -0.21
N THR A 186 10.69 4.01 -0.29
CA THR A 186 9.93 5.23 -0.07
C THR A 186 9.90 6.09 -1.33
N GLU A 187 8.88 6.93 -1.42
CA GLU A 187 8.75 7.95 -2.45
C GLU A 187 9.97 8.88 -2.49
N LEU A 188 10.08 9.62 -3.57
CA LEU A 188 11.14 10.61 -3.75
C LEU A 188 10.95 11.79 -2.79
N ILE A 189 12.03 12.19 -2.13
CA ILE A 189 12.12 13.45 -1.37
C ILE A 189 12.88 14.47 -2.21
N GLN A 190 12.28 15.64 -2.41
CA GLN A 190 12.80 16.73 -3.21
C GLN A 190 14.13 17.28 -2.69
N GLY A 191 15.04 17.56 -3.62
CA GLY A 191 16.34 18.21 -3.36
C GLY A 191 17.47 17.23 -3.13
N GLU A 192 18.63 17.81 -2.88
CA GLU A 192 19.91 17.11 -2.69
C GLU A 192 20.00 16.34 -1.38
N THR A 193 19.01 16.53 -0.49
CA THR A 193 19.08 16.07 0.90
C THR A 193 17.78 15.43 1.34
N THR A 194 17.89 14.23 1.87
CA THR A 194 16.79 13.53 2.56
C THR A 194 17.17 13.28 4.02
N ILE A 195 16.30 13.63 4.94
CA ILE A 195 16.47 13.36 6.38
C ILE A 195 15.50 12.27 6.78
N LEU A 196 16.04 11.18 7.35
CA LEU A 196 15.25 10.13 7.98
C LEU A 196 15.16 10.43 9.48
N GLU A 197 13.97 10.33 10.06
CA GLU A 197 13.72 10.47 11.49
C GLU A 197 12.87 9.31 12.00
N TYR A 198 13.49 8.42 12.77
CA TYR A 198 12.77 7.34 13.45
C TYR A 198 12.52 7.73 14.90
N PHE A 199 11.27 7.69 15.33
CA PHE A 199 10.85 7.91 16.72
C PHE A 199 10.54 6.60 17.41
N GLN A 200 11.18 6.38 18.56
CA GLN A 200 10.91 5.28 19.48
C GLN A 200 10.33 5.84 20.77
N PRO A 201 9.01 5.69 21.02
CA PRO A 201 8.41 6.14 22.27
C PRO A 201 8.89 5.30 23.46
N TYR A 202 8.76 5.86 24.67
CA TYR A 202 9.00 5.07 25.89
C TYR A 202 8.06 3.87 25.96
N GLY A 203 8.62 2.72 26.38
CA GLY A 203 7.88 1.46 26.47
C GLY A 203 8.03 0.56 25.23
N VAL A 204 8.59 1.06 24.14
CA VAL A 204 8.97 0.24 22.98
C VAL A 204 10.39 -0.26 23.19
N TYR A 205 10.54 -1.56 23.46
CA TYR A 205 11.83 -2.21 23.73
C TYR A 205 12.35 -3.04 22.55
N GLU A 206 11.47 -3.37 21.64
CA GLU A 206 11.84 -4.05 20.40
C GLU A 206 12.77 -3.15 19.58
N LYS A 207 13.75 -3.79 18.93
CA LYS A 207 14.74 -3.04 18.15
C LYS A 207 14.21 -2.81 16.74
N PRO A 208 14.23 -1.56 16.24
CA PRO A 208 13.97 -1.30 14.83
C PRO A 208 15.09 -1.86 13.96
N GLU A 209 14.73 -2.28 12.75
CA GLU A 209 15.67 -2.60 11.68
C GLU A 209 15.43 -1.62 10.55
N ILE A 210 16.40 -0.75 10.28
CA ILE A 210 16.37 0.24 9.21
C ILE A 210 17.72 0.15 8.52
N GLY A 211 17.80 -0.73 7.52
CA GLY A 211 18.98 -0.95 6.69
C GLY A 211 18.73 -0.41 5.29
N ILE A 212 19.59 0.48 4.80
CA ILE A 212 19.49 1.16 3.51
C ILE A 212 20.60 0.61 2.62
N SER A 213 20.23 -0.02 1.51
CA SER A 213 21.17 -0.59 0.54
C SER A 213 21.41 0.28 -0.67
N GLU A 214 20.42 1.09 -1.05
CA GLU A 214 20.51 1.94 -2.23
C GLU A 214 19.75 3.24 -2.01
N ILE A 215 20.18 4.28 -2.71
CA ILE A 215 19.42 5.52 -2.89
C ILE A 215 19.13 5.73 -4.38
N SER A 216 17.94 6.21 -4.70
CA SER A 216 17.58 6.68 -6.03
C SER A 216 18.02 8.13 -6.17
N TYR A 217 18.98 8.39 -7.04
CA TYR A 217 19.47 9.72 -7.40
C TYR A 217 18.76 10.20 -8.64
N ALA A 218 17.74 11.04 -8.49
CA ALA A 218 17.00 11.62 -9.61
C ALA A 218 17.79 12.78 -10.22
N TYR A 219 17.93 12.78 -11.55
CA TYR A 219 18.73 13.77 -12.28
C TYR A 219 18.01 14.38 -13.49
N ARG A 220 16.82 13.85 -13.87
CA ARG A 220 15.97 14.42 -14.94
C ARG A 220 14.51 13.98 -14.74
N SER A 221 13.59 14.59 -15.51
CA SER A 221 12.16 14.21 -15.57
C SER A 221 11.48 14.19 -14.18
N VAL A 222 11.88 15.12 -13.32
CA VAL A 222 11.28 15.39 -12.01
C VAL A 222 11.05 16.90 -11.81
N ASP A 223 11.00 17.65 -12.92
CA ASP A 223 10.85 19.11 -12.90
C ASP A 223 9.55 19.56 -12.22
N PHE A 224 8.51 18.72 -12.28
CA PHE A 224 7.27 18.89 -11.54
C PHE A 224 7.47 18.98 -10.01
N LEU A 225 8.57 18.44 -9.48
CA LEU A 225 8.90 18.53 -8.05
C LEU A 225 9.52 19.90 -7.66
N PHE A 226 9.99 20.71 -8.62
CA PHE A 226 10.91 21.83 -8.32
C PHE A 226 10.44 23.20 -8.75
N THR A 227 9.43 23.35 -9.60
CA THR A 227 9.02 24.65 -10.12
C THR A 227 7.97 25.31 -9.25
N LYS A 228 8.40 25.97 -8.16
CA LYS A 228 7.59 27.06 -7.59
C LYS A 228 7.63 28.26 -8.55
N GLY A 229 6.61 28.39 -9.39
CA GLY A 229 6.32 29.66 -10.08
C GLY A 229 6.55 29.73 -11.58
N THR A 230 6.51 28.61 -12.30
CA THR A 230 6.30 28.59 -13.77
C THR A 230 5.02 27.83 -14.09
N ASP A 231 4.30 28.26 -15.14
CA ASP A 231 2.97 27.78 -15.50
C ASP A 231 2.95 26.31 -16.04
N ASP A 232 4.06 25.56 -15.94
CA ASP A 232 4.20 24.18 -16.43
C ASP A 232 4.49 23.21 -15.29
N PHE A 233 3.48 22.44 -14.92
CA PHE A 233 3.65 21.19 -14.17
C PHE A 233 4.12 20.10 -15.14
N GLY A 234 5.20 19.43 -14.76
CA GLY A 234 5.69 18.24 -15.39
C GLY A 234 6.44 18.42 -16.71
N GLY A 235 7.18 17.38 -17.03
CA GLY A 235 7.96 17.31 -18.26
C GLY A 235 7.14 16.97 -19.50
N SER A 236 5.82 16.73 -19.39
CA SER A 236 5.00 16.34 -20.54
C SER A 236 4.86 17.47 -21.55
N GLY A 237 4.80 17.11 -22.83
CA GLY A 237 4.74 18.06 -23.94
C GLY A 237 3.50 18.95 -23.92
N PRO A 238 3.57 20.14 -24.54
CA PRO A 238 2.50 21.14 -24.45
C PRO A 238 1.21 20.75 -25.21
N CYS A 239 1.20 19.65 -25.92
CA CYS A 239 0.01 19.13 -26.60
C CYS A 239 -0.80 18.16 -25.74
N GLU A 240 -0.28 17.79 -24.57
CA GLU A 240 -0.92 16.84 -23.67
C GLU A 240 -2.16 17.44 -22.99
N VAL A 241 -3.20 16.62 -22.83
CA VAL A 241 -4.50 17.02 -22.29
C VAL A 241 -4.68 16.41 -20.89
N ASN A 242 -4.96 17.24 -19.88
CA ASN A 242 -5.26 16.76 -18.55
C ASN A 242 -6.53 15.89 -18.54
N VAL A 243 -6.50 14.80 -17.78
CA VAL A 243 -7.59 13.82 -17.73
C VAL A 243 -8.94 14.41 -17.26
N ASN A 244 -8.94 15.55 -16.59
CA ASN A 244 -10.11 16.27 -16.12
C ASN A 244 -10.54 17.44 -17.02
N CYS A 245 -10.03 17.50 -18.26
CA CYS A 245 -10.62 18.31 -19.34
C CYS A 245 -11.88 17.61 -19.89
N SER A 246 -12.63 18.29 -20.77
CA SER A 246 -13.87 17.77 -21.37
C SER A 246 -13.71 16.42 -22.08
N GLU A 247 -12.50 16.09 -22.56
CA GLU A 247 -12.14 14.81 -23.13
C GLU A 247 -12.30 13.65 -22.12
N GLY A 248 -12.09 13.95 -20.84
CA GLY A 248 -12.17 12.97 -19.76
C GLY A 248 -13.58 12.77 -19.15
N ASP A 249 -14.58 13.60 -19.53
CA ASP A 249 -15.92 13.58 -18.90
C ASP A 249 -16.57 12.18 -18.92
N ASN A 250 -16.41 11.44 -19.99
CA ASN A 250 -16.96 10.09 -20.16
C ASN A 250 -16.03 8.98 -19.62
N TRP A 251 -14.87 9.32 -19.08
CA TRP A 251 -13.82 8.38 -18.68
C TRP A 251 -13.49 8.44 -17.19
N GLN A 252 -14.40 9.00 -16.39
CA GLN A 252 -14.20 9.22 -14.96
C GLN A 252 -14.02 7.92 -14.16
N ASN A 253 -14.58 6.81 -14.61
CA ASN A 253 -14.34 5.50 -14.03
C ASN A 253 -12.95 4.99 -14.42
N GLN A 254 -12.64 4.98 -15.72
CA GLN A 254 -11.38 4.46 -16.26
C GLN A 254 -10.16 5.16 -15.68
N LYS A 255 -10.19 6.48 -15.47
CA LYS A 255 -9.07 7.22 -14.89
C LYS A 255 -8.68 6.73 -13.49
N ARG A 256 -9.67 6.22 -12.70
CA ARG A 256 -9.45 5.69 -11.35
C ARG A 256 -8.72 4.35 -11.33
N SER A 257 -8.68 3.63 -12.47
CA SER A 257 -7.91 2.39 -12.60
C SER A 257 -6.43 2.66 -12.90
N VAL A 258 -6.09 3.83 -13.48
CA VAL A 258 -4.75 4.11 -14.00
C VAL A 258 -3.85 4.69 -12.92
N ALA A 259 -2.63 4.16 -12.82
CA ALA A 259 -1.59 4.67 -11.94
C ALA A 259 -0.24 4.79 -12.65
N ARG A 260 0.57 5.78 -12.22
CA ARG A 260 1.99 5.87 -12.55
C ARG A 260 2.76 4.84 -11.75
N ILE A 261 3.79 4.24 -12.34
CA ILE A 261 4.64 3.24 -11.68
C ILE A 261 6.07 3.77 -11.61
N MET A 262 6.65 3.79 -10.41
CA MET A 262 8.09 3.95 -10.22
C MET A 262 8.73 2.56 -10.14
N ILE A 263 9.48 2.22 -11.16
CA ILE A 263 10.13 0.92 -11.30
C ILE A 263 11.55 1.03 -10.77
N LYS A 264 11.83 0.29 -9.70
CA LYS A 264 13.16 0.22 -9.08
C LYS A 264 13.80 1.61 -8.86
N GLY A 265 12.98 2.64 -8.60
CA GLY A 265 13.45 4.02 -8.35
C GLY A 265 14.23 4.66 -9.49
N THR A 266 14.15 4.13 -10.69
CA THR A 266 14.96 4.62 -11.82
C THR A 266 14.16 4.99 -13.04
N THR A 267 12.99 4.40 -13.24
CA THR A 267 12.20 4.56 -14.46
C THR A 267 10.72 4.73 -14.17
N TRP A 268 10.04 5.48 -15.06
CA TRP A 268 8.60 5.67 -15.06
C TRP A 268 7.91 4.78 -16.09
N CYS A 269 6.79 4.20 -15.68
CA CYS A 269 5.81 3.57 -16.54
C CYS A 269 4.39 3.90 -16.06
N THR A 270 3.41 3.49 -16.84
CA THR A 270 1.98 3.57 -16.52
C THR A 270 1.38 2.16 -16.54
N GLY A 271 0.28 1.96 -15.85
CA GLY A 271 -0.53 0.75 -15.95
C GLY A 271 -1.92 0.97 -15.38
N SER A 272 -2.71 -0.09 -15.32
CA SER A 272 -4.07 -0.01 -14.81
C SER A 272 -4.50 -1.25 -14.02
N LEU A 273 -5.34 -1.05 -13.00
CA LEU A 273 -6.10 -2.12 -12.38
C LEU A 273 -7.04 -2.75 -13.41
N VAL A 274 -7.11 -4.06 -13.43
CA VAL A 274 -7.98 -4.84 -14.34
C VAL A 274 -8.87 -5.79 -13.55
N ASN A 275 -10.15 -5.84 -13.93
CA ASN A 275 -11.14 -6.71 -13.32
C ASN A 275 -10.92 -8.18 -13.72
N ASN A 276 -11.43 -9.09 -12.91
CA ASN A 276 -11.46 -10.53 -13.21
C ASN A 276 -12.91 -11.06 -13.12
N THR A 277 -13.14 -12.29 -13.61
CA THR A 277 -14.50 -12.86 -13.68
C THR A 277 -15.10 -13.26 -12.34
N LEU A 278 -14.36 -13.18 -11.23
CA LEU A 278 -14.88 -13.28 -9.87
C LEU A 278 -15.45 -11.96 -9.37
N GLU A 279 -15.06 -10.83 -9.99
CA GLU A 279 -15.47 -9.48 -9.59
C GLU A 279 -15.17 -9.20 -8.09
N ASP A 280 -14.04 -9.73 -7.63
CA ASP A 280 -13.61 -9.77 -6.22
C ASP A 280 -12.61 -8.65 -5.86
N CYS A 281 -12.38 -7.70 -6.77
CA CYS A 281 -11.42 -6.60 -6.61
C CYS A 281 -9.99 -7.05 -6.29
N MET A 282 -9.61 -8.27 -6.65
CA MET A 282 -8.21 -8.65 -6.62
C MET A 282 -7.38 -7.62 -7.40
N PRO A 283 -6.37 -6.99 -6.78
CA PRO A 283 -5.68 -5.84 -7.36
C PRO A 283 -4.67 -6.28 -8.44
N TYR A 284 -5.18 -6.96 -9.47
CA TYR A 284 -4.41 -7.22 -10.67
C TYR A 284 -4.11 -5.92 -11.37
N PHE A 285 -2.84 -5.68 -11.63
CA PHE A 285 -2.38 -4.46 -12.27
C PHE A 285 -1.59 -4.81 -13.54
N LEU A 286 -2.05 -4.28 -14.67
CA LEU A 286 -1.52 -4.58 -15.99
C LEU A 286 -0.66 -3.41 -16.49
N THR A 287 0.55 -3.72 -17.00
CA THR A 287 1.47 -2.80 -17.64
C THR A 287 2.18 -3.50 -18.81
N ALA A 288 3.24 -2.91 -19.38
CA ALA A 288 4.02 -3.51 -20.47
C ALA A 288 5.17 -4.39 -19.95
N ASP A 289 5.52 -5.45 -20.70
CA ASP A 289 6.65 -6.31 -20.36
C ASP A 289 7.98 -5.56 -20.35
N HIS A 290 8.19 -4.63 -21.29
CA HIS A 290 9.43 -3.84 -21.31
C HIS A 290 9.62 -2.97 -20.07
N CYS A 291 8.56 -2.66 -19.30
CA CYS A 291 8.64 -2.00 -18.01
C CYS A 291 9.26 -2.91 -16.93
N GLY A 292 8.89 -4.21 -16.91
CA GLY A 292 9.22 -5.12 -15.83
C GLY A 292 10.17 -6.26 -16.14
N ARG A 293 10.52 -6.49 -17.42
CA ARG A 293 11.27 -7.70 -17.86
C ARG A 293 12.63 -7.92 -17.21
N TYR A 294 13.25 -6.85 -16.74
CA TYR A 294 14.56 -6.90 -16.09
C TYR A 294 14.49 -6.78 -14.55
N SER A 295 13.29 -6.72 -14.00
CA SER A 295 13.08 -6.69 -12.55
C SER A 295 13.04 -8.10 -11.98
N THR A 296 13.74 -8.31 -10.88
CA THR A 296 13.62 -9.49 -10.03
C THR A 296 12.33 -9.42 -9.20
N GLU A 297 11.93 -10.51 -8.54
CA GLU A 297 10.80 -10.49 -7.58
C GLU A 297 11.07 -9.50 -6.44
N ASP A 298 12.32 -9.40 -5.98
CA ASP A 298 12.73 -8.42 -4.96
C ASP A 298 12.55 -6.98 -5.47
N ASP A 299 12.96 -6.69 -6.71
CA ASP A 299 12.74 -5.37 -7.31
C ASP A 299 11.23 -5.03 -7.42
N ILE A 300 10.40 -6.00 -7.86
CA ILE A 300 8.95 -5.82 -8.00
C ILE A 300 8.30 -5.60 -6.64
N SER A 301 8.81 -6.23 -5.56
CA SER A 301 8.33 -6.00 -4.20
C SER A 301 8.59 -4.59 -3.68
N GLN A 302 9.40 -3.79 -4.38
CA GLN A 302 9.74 -2.40 -4.07
C GLN A 302 9.25 -1.41 -5.14
N TRP A 303 8.43 -1.83 -6.11
CA TRP A 303 7.79 -0.89 -7.04
C TRP A 303 6.80 -0.01 -6.28
N ILE A 304 6.64 1.24 -6.73
CA ILE A 304 5.68 2.18 -6.13
C ILE A 304 4.65 2.58 -7.17
N PHE A 305 3.38 2.41 -6.81
CA PHE A 305 2.22 2.71 -7.65
C PHE A 305 1.55 3.98 -7.14
N TYR A 306 1.48 5.02 -7.97
CA TYR A 306 0.92 6.32 -7.65
C TYR A 306 -0.47 6.46 -8.26
N PHE A 307 -1.51 6.30 -7.44
CA PHE A 307 -2.91 6.52 -7.81
C PHE A 307 -3.30 7.99 -7.61
N ASN A 308 -4.32 8.44 -8.34
CA ASN A 308 -4.91 9.78 -8.21
C ASN A 308 -3.90 10.94 -8.40
N TYR A 309 -2.79 10.69 -9.07
CA TYR A 309 -1.81 11.72 -9.41
C TYR A 309 -2.29 12.47 -10.67
N GLU A 310 -3.18 13.43 -10.47
CA GLU A 310 -3.89 14.15 -11.54
C GLU A 310 -4.24 15.58 -11.14
N SER A 311 -4.42 16.48 -12.13
CA SER A 311 -5.00 17.79 -11.88
C SER A 311 -6.46 17.65 -11.41
N ALA A 312 -6.88 18.47 -10.47
CA ALA A 312 -8.28 18.50 -10.04
C ALA A 312 -9.22 19.00 -11.15
N ASP A 313 -8.73 19.91 -11.99
CA ASP A 313 -9.46 20.56 -13.08
C ASP A 313 -8.69 20.42 -14.40
N CYS A 314 -9.22 20.96 -15.52
CA CYS A 314 -8.57 20.94 -16.83
C CYS A 314 -7.24 21.70 -16.89
N PRO A 315 -7.09 22.92 -16.31
CA PRO A 315 -5.79 23.60 -16.30
C PRO A 315 -4.76 22.83 -15.45
N ASN A 316 -3.48 23.01 -15.78
CA ASN A 316 -2.41 22.55 -14.91
C ASN A 316 -2.53 23.22 -13.54
N PRO A 317 -2.33 22.48 -12.43
CA PRO A 317 -2.37 23.03 -11.09
C PRO A 317 -1.15 23.93 -10.83
N GLN A 318 -1.24 24.86 -9.88
CA GLN A 318 -0.11 25.72 -9.49
C GLN A 318 0.86 25.04 -8.51
N GLU A 319 0.42 23.96 -7.85
CA GLU A 319 1.21 23.17 -6.94
C GLU A 319 1.03 21.69 -7.32
N GLU A 320 2.05 20.87 -7.04
CA GLU A 320 1.98 19.44 -7.30
C GLU A 320 0.78 18.81 -6.58
N PRO A 321 -0.10 18.09 -7.30
CA PRO A 321 -1.22 17.42 -6.67
C PRO A 321 -0.73 16.26 -5.80
N SER A 322 -1.43 16.00 -4.72
CA SER A 322 -1.20 14.82 -3.89
C SER A 322 -1.52 13.55 -4.67
N SER A 323 -0.79 12.50 -4.38
CA SER A 323 -1.04 11.14 -4.86
C SER A 323 -1.29 10.18 -3.70
N ASN A 324 -1.83 9.02 -4.04
CA ASN A 324 -2.01 7.90 -3.12
C ASN A 324 -1.10 6.75 -3.55
N THR A 325 -0.26 6.23 -2.68
CA THR A 325 0.75 5.26 -3.07
C THR A 325 0.52 3.87 -2.47
N ILE A 326 0.89 2.85 -3.24
CA ILE A 326 1.02 1.46 -2.79
C ILE A 326 2.42 1.00 -3.14
N VAL A 327 3.09 0.31 -2.21
CA VAL A 327 4.42 -0.25 -2.40
C VAL A 327 4.34 -1.77 -2.54
N GLY A 328 4.98 -2.28 -3.59
CA GLY A 328 5.20 -3.69 -3.80
C GLY A 328 4.10 -4.42 -4.54
N ALA A 329 4.56 -5.38 -5.33
CA ALA A 329 3.70 -6.29 -6.08
C ALA A 329 4.40 -7.65 -6.25
N THR A 330 3.66 -8.62 -6.77
CA THR A 330 4.15 -9.94 -7.15
C THR A 330 3.84 -10.20 -8.61
N LYS A 331 4.82 -10.63 -9.39
CA LYS A 331 4.62 -10.98 -10.79
C LYS A 331 3.67 -12.16 -10.95
N LYS A 332 2.74 -12.07 -11.91
CA LYS A 332 1.82 -13.14 -12.27
C LYS A 332 2.07 -13.69 -13.66
N ALA A 333 2.09 -12.83 -14.68
CA ALA A 333 2.32 -13.24 -16.05
C ALA A 333 3.00 -12.14 -16.84
N SER A 334 3.79 -12.49 -17.85
CA SER A 334 4.33 -11.53 -18.81
C SER A 334 4.70 -12.20 -20.11
N PHE A 335 4.74 -11.41 -21.18
CA PHE A 335 5.31 -11.85 -22.45
C PHE A 335 5.85 -10.66 -23.25
N ALA A 336 7.07 -10.83 -23.76
CA ALA A 336 7.75 -9.78 -24.50
C ALA A 336 7.05 -9.45 -25.84
N TRP A 337 7.35 -8.28 -26.41
CA TRP A 337 6.87 -7.91 -27.75
C TRP A 337 7.46 -8.78 -28.87
N GLN A 338 8.64 -9.39 -28.67
CA GLN A 338 9.21 -10.37 -29.59
C GLN A 338 8.41 -11.68 -29.53
N GLY A 339 7.48 -11.83 -30.44
CA GLY A 339 6.59 -13.00 -30.53
C GLY A 339 5.34 -12.93 -29.63
N GLY A 340 5.12 -11.81 -28.96
CA GLY A 340 3.98 -11.56 -28.11
C GLY A 340 3.41 -10.15 -28.26
N SER A 341 2.76 -9.67 -27.22
CA SER A 341 2.02 -8.40 -27.16
C SER A 341 2.52 -7.45 -26.07
N ASP A 342 3.70 -7.68 -25.52
CA ASP A 342 4.36 -6.77 -24.56
C ASP A 342 3.50 -6.48 -23.31
N PHE A 343 3.06 -7.50 -22.62
CA PHE A 343 2.27 -7.33 -21.40
C PHE A 343 3.00 -7.84 -20.15
N PHE A 344 2.72 -7.20 -19.01
CA PHE A 344 3.21 -7.59 -17.69
C PHE A 344 2.09 -7.43 -16.66
N LEU A 345 1.66 -8.53 -16.07
CA LEU A 345 0.63 -8.56 -15.03
C LEU A 345 1.27 -8.78 -13.68
N VAL A 346 0.96 -7.91 -12.75
CA VAL A 346 1.30 -8.08 -11.33
C VAL A 346 0.03 -8.14 -10.47
N LEU A 347 0.17 -8.68 -9.28
CA LEU A 347 -0.79 -8.54 -8.19
C LEU A 347 -0.14 -7.61 -7.16
N LEU A 348 -0.80 -6.51 -6.82
CA LEU A 348 -0.33 -5.63 -5.76
C LEU A 348 -0.32 -6.40 -4.43
N ASN A 349 0.67 -6.15 -3.58
CA ASN A 349 0.84 -6.87 -2.32
C ASN A 349 -0.27 -6.56 -1.30
N HIS A 350 -1.04 -5.51 -1.54
CA HIS A 350 -2.17 -5.07 -0.70
C HIS A 350 -3.35 -4.69 -1.57
N GLY A 351 -4.57 -4.84 -1.02
CA GLY A 351 -5.77 -4.30 -1.61
C GLY A 351 -5.67 -2.78 -1.80
N VAL A 352 -6.28 -2.25 -2.86
CA VAL A 352 -6.35 -0.79 -3.05
C VAL A 352 -7.41 -0.25 -2.10
N PRO A 353 -7.07 0.69 -1.19
CA PRO A 353 -8.04 1.23 -0.25
C PRO A 353 -9.25 1.87 -0.93
N SER A 354 -10.44 1.71 -0.35
CA SER A 354 -11.65 2.38 -0.84
C SER A 354 -11.53 3.91 -0.82
N SER A 355 -10.71 4.46 0.09
CA SER A 355 -10.41 5.89 0.13
C SER A 355 -9.67 6.40 -1.12
N TYR A 356 -9.03 5.53 -1.90
CA TYR A 356 -8.44 5.86 -3.20
C TYR A 356 -9.48 5.90 -4.32
N ASN A 357 -10.72 5.47 -4.02
CA ASN A 357 -11.82 5.36 -4.97
C ASN A 357 -11.41 4.56 -6.23
N PRO A 358 -10.89 3.31 -6.06
CA PRO A 358 -10.39 2.52 -7.19
C PRO A 358 -11.49 2.10 -8.15
N TYR A 359 -11.12 1.87 -9.39
CA TYR A 359 -11.95 1.22 -10.39
C TYR A 359 -11.14 0.11 -11.04
N PHE A 360 -11.69 -1.09 -11.11
CA PHE A 360 -11.08 -2.23 -11.76
C PHE A 360 -11.57 -2.27 -13.21
N GLY A 361 -10.68 -1.92 -14.15
CA GLY A 361 -11.00 -1.74 -15.56
C GLY A 361 -11.52 -3.02 -16.20
N GLY A 362 -12.63 -2.93 -16.93
CA GLY A 362 -13.11 -4.01 -17.78
C GLY A 362 -12.17 -4.28 -18.95
N TRP A 363 -12.34 -5.42 -19.60
CA TRP A 363 -11.51 -5.83 -20.74
C TRP A 363 -12.32 -6.47 -21.86
N ASN A 364 -11.74 -6.50 -23.07
CA ASN A 364 -12.36 -7.07 -24.25
C ASN A 364 -11.32 -7.85 -25.08
N ILE A 365 -11.50 -9.17 -25.18
CA ILE A 365 -10.63 -10.08 -25.93
C ILE A 365 -11.08 -10.30 -27.38
N ASN A 366 -12.17 -9.66 -27.82
CA ASN A 366 -12.54 -9.71 -29.22
C ASN A 366 -11.48 -8.98 -30.05
N ASN A 367 -10.89 -9.68 -31.02
CA ASN A 367 -9.91 -9.09 -31.92
C ASN A 367 -10.57 -8.23 -33.01
N LEU A 368 -11.40 -7.27 -32.58
CA LEU A 368 -12.15 -6.36 -33.45
C LEU A 368 -11.67 -4.94 -33.25
N SER A 369 -11.52 -4.20 -34.35
CA SER A 369 -11.17 -2.79 -34.33
C SER A 369 -12.21 -1.96 -33.58
N SER A 370 -11.76 -1.11 -32.66
CA SER A 370 -12.62 -0.13 -32.00
C SER A 370 -12.72 1.14 -32.84
N PRO A 371 -13.93 1.69 -33.06
CA PRO A 371 -14.12 2.86 -33.94
C PRO A 371 -13.56 4.16 -33.34
N ASN A 372 -13.51 4.27 -32.01
CA ASN A 372 -12.98 5.38 -31.25
C ASN A 372 -12.69 4.93 -29.81
N GLY A 373 -12.02 5.77 -29.03
CA GLY A 373 -11.72 5.52 -27.63
C GLY A 373 -10.59 6.42 -27.13
N THR A 374 -9.88 5.96 -26.09
CA THR A 374 -8.86 6.78 -25.44
C THR A 374 -7.75 5.93 -24.82
N ALA A 375 -6.61 6.57 -24.55
CA ALA A 375 -5.63 6.10 -23.59
C ALA A 375 -5.53 7.11 -22.43
N ILE A 376 -5.33 6.60 -21.22
CA ILE A 376 -5.10 7.42 -20.03
C ILE A 376 -3.73 7.03 -19.49
N HIS A 377 -2.84 8.00 -19.29
CA HIS A 377 -1.42 7.74 -19.09
C HIS A 377 -0.71 8.83 -18.29
N HIS A 378 0.58 8.60 -17.98
CA HIS A 378 1.48 9.51 -17.29
C HIS A 378 2.71 9.79 -18.17
N PRO A 379 2.59 10.68 -19.19
CA PRO A 379 3.70 11.02 -20.07
C PRO A 379 4.79 11.75 -19.30
N GLU A 380 6.06 11.47 -19.55
CA GLU A 380 7.23 11.98 -18.82
C GLU A 380 7.18 11.78 -17.30
N GLY A 381 6.29 10.88 -16.82
CA GLY A 381 5.99 10.72 -15.39
C GLY A 381 5.11 11.83 -14.80
N ASP A 382 4.56 12.70 -15.63
CA ASP A 382 3.70 13.83 -15.26
C ASP A 382 2.33 13.39 -14.72
N ILE A 383 1.54 14.36 -14.27
CA ILE A 383 0.15 14.18 -13.88
C ILE A 383 -0.64 13.49 -15.01
N LYS A 384 -1.69 12.78 -14.61
CA LYS A 384 -2.49 11.94 -15.50
C LYS A 384 -3.07 12.72 -16.70
N LYS A 385 -2.82 12.25 -17.89
CA LYS A 385 -3.26 12.80 -19.17
C LYS A 385 -4.19 11.83 -19.90
N ILE A 386 -4.87 12.37 -20.92
CA ILE A 386 -5.78 11.63 -21.79
C ILE A 386 -5.50 11.92 -23.26
N SER A 387 -5.38 10.87 -24.07
CA SER A 387 -5.21 10.95 -25.50
C SER A 387 -6.36 10.25 -26.21
N THR A 388 -7.06 10.95 -27.10
CA THR A 388 -8.29 10.49 -27.75
C THR A 388 -8.03 10.07 -29.19
N TYR A 389 -8.60 8.94 -29.61
CA TYR A 389 -8.66 8.56 -31.03
C TYR A 389 -10.11 8.51 -31.53
N THR A 390 -10.32 9.02 -32.73
CA THR A 390 -11.64 9.12 -33.41
C THR A 390 -11.71 8.34 -34.70
N THR A 391 -10.63 7.64 -35.05
CA THR A 391 -10.53 6.76 -36.21
C THR A 391 -10.32 5.33 -35.73
N PRO A 392 -10.87 4.33 -36.48
CA PRO A 392 -10.75 2.94 -36.04
C PRO A 392 -9.31 2.49 -35.83
N THR A 393 -9.07 1.72 -34.76
CA THR A 393 -7.78 1.06 -34.54
C THR A 393 -7.47 0.09 -35.68
N ILE A 394 -6.21 -0.04 -36.07
CA ILE A 394 -5.78 -0.91 -37.15
C ILE A 394 -4.92 -2.03 -36.58
N SER A 395 -5.24 -3.29 -36.96
CA SER A 395 -4.40 -4.44 -36.68
C SER A 395 -3.03 -4.29 -37.33
N SER A 396 -1.94 -4.46 -36.60
CA SER A 396 -0.58 -4.16 -37.10
C SER A 396 0.49 -4.99 -36.37
N MET A 397 1.70 -4.92 -36.92
CA MET A 397 2.91 -5.40 -36.25
C MET A 397 3.60 -4.23 -35.55
N TRP A 398 4.40 -4.54 -34.48
CA TRP A 398 5.21 -3.55 -33.81
C TRP A 398 6.28 -2.98 -34.76
N ASN A 399 6.22 -1.67 -35.00
CA ASN A 399 7.22 -0.89 -35.73
C ASN A 399 7.74 -1.56 -37.03
N GLY A 400 6.86 -2.25 -37.79
CA GLY A 400 7.21 -2.91 -39.03
C GLY A 400 8.14 -4.13 -38.90
N ILE A 401 8.38 -4.62 -37.69
CA ILE A 401 9.12 -5.86 -37.49
C ILE A 401 8.28 -7.02 -38.01
N PRO A 402 8.79 -7.80 -38.99
CA PRO A 402 8.03 -8.89 -39.57
C PRO A 402 7.68 -9.90 -38.47
N SER A 403 6.42 -9.93 -38.11
CA SER A 403 5.78 -10.98 -37.34
C SER A 403 4.78 -11.65 -38.26
N THR A 404 4.56 -12.93 -38.08
CA THR A 404 3.56 -13.67 -38.89
C THR A 404 2.12 -13.33 -38.48
N ILE A 405 1.91 -12.56 -37.41
CA ILE A 405 0.61 -12.26 -36.82
C ILE A 405 0.58 -10.79 -36.36
N ASP A 406 -0.57 -10.14 -36.55
CA ASP A 406 -0.83 -8.77 -36.11
C ASP A 406 -1.13 -8.71 -34.60
N HIS A 407 -0.11 -8.58 -33.78
CA HIS A 407 -0.21 -8.60 -32.31
C HIS A 407 -0.54 -7.25 -31.68
N PHE A 408 -0.57 -6.18 -32.49
CA PHE A 408 -0.69 -4.81 -32.01
C PHE A 408 -1.88 -4.09 -32.63
N TRP A 409 -2.45 -3.16 -31.85
CA TRP A 409 -3.29 -2.09 -32.37
C TRP A 409 -2.41 -0.91 -32.73
N LYS A 410 -2.54 -0.43 -33.95
CA LYS A 410 -2.00 0.84 -34.42
C LYS A 410 -3.06 1.90 -34.23
N VAL A 411 -2.71 2.97 -33.54
CA VAL A 411 -3.61 4.07 -33.14
C VAL A 411 -3.07 5.39 -33.67
N LYS A 412 -3.95 6.29 -34.08
CA LYS A 412 -3.65 7.68 -34.40
C LYS A 412 -4.51 8.58 -33.52
N TRP A 413 -3.85 9.53 -32.88
CA TRP A 413 -4.52 10.48 -31.99
C TRP A 413 -5.25 11.55 -32.79
N ALA A 414 -6.26 12.16 -32.17
CA ALA A 414 -7.10 13.19 -32.75
C ALA A 414 -6.88 14.53 -32.03
N GLU A 415 -6.97 15.60 -32.79
CA GLU A 415 -7.09 16.94 -32.19
C GLU A 415 -8.46 17.07 -31.51
N THR A 416 -8.46 17.62 -30.29
CA THR A 416 -9.64 17.82 -29.45
C THR A 416 -9.73 19.26 -28.99
N GLU A 417 -10.74 19.59 -28.16
CA GLU A 417 -10.97 20.97 -27.71
C GLU A 417 -9.80 21.55 -26.90
N ASN A 418 -9.19 20.72 -26.02
CA ASN A 418 -8.17 21.17 -25.07
C ASN A 418 -6.74 20.79 -25.49
N GLY A 419 -6.55 20.13 -26.63
CA GLY A 419 -5.25 19.74 -27.13
C GLY A 419 -5.32 18.60 -28.10
N HIS A 420 -4.17 18.02 -28.44
CA HIS A 420 -4.14 16.87 -29.33
C HIS A 420 -4.03 15.57 -28.53
N GLY A 421 -3.18 15.54 -27.50
CA GLY A 421 -2.76 14.35 -26.78
C GLY A 421 -1.95 13.38 -27.66
N VAL A 422 -0.89 12.84 -27.13
CA VAL A 422 -0.07 11.78 -27.73
C VAL A 422 0.37 10.84 -26.61
N THR A 423 1.32 9.92 -26.85
CA THR A 423 2.00 9.23 -25.76
C THR A 423 3.49 9.54 -25.78
N GLU A 424 4.10 9.70 -24.60
CA GLU A 424 5.51 10.03 -24.45
C GLU A 424 6.20 9.00 -23.56
N GLY A 425 7.49 9.14 -23.27
CA GLY A 425 8.19 8.35 -22.26
C GLY A 425 7.41 8.34 -20.96
N GLY A 426 7.39 7.24 -20.19
CA GLY A 426 6.54 7.12 -18.99
C GLY A 426 5.10 6.66 -19.25
N SER A 427 4.54 6.89 -20.44
CA SER A 427 3.22 6.34 -20.83
C SER A 427 3.22 4.83 -21.05
N SER A 428 4.38 4.21 -21.21
CA SER A 428 4.59 2.76 -21.41
C SER A 428 3.71 1.92 -20.49
N GLY A 429 2.96 0.97 -21.09
CA GLY A 429 2.05 0.09 -20.37
C GLY A 429 0.67 0.67 -20.06
N CYS A 430 0.39 1.94 -20.43
CA CYS A 430 -0.95 2.50 -20.25
C CYS A 430 -2.01 1.72 -21.03
N PRO A 431 -3.26 1.67 -20.53
CA PRO A 431 -4.35 0.99 -21.20
C PRO A 431 -4.85 1.76 -22.42
N LEU A 432 -5.18 1.02 -23.49
CA LEU A 432 -6.02 1.49 -24.58
C LEU A 432 -7.45 1.03 -24.34
N TYR A 433 -8.38 1.96 -24.25
CA TYR A 433 -9.80 1.68 -24.06
C TYR A 433 -10.57 1.71 -25.39
N ASP A 434 -11.49 0.76 -25.56
CA ASP A 434 -12.48 0.82 -26.65
C ASP A 434 -13.59 1.86 -26.33
N ASN A 435 -14.49 2.05 -27.28
CA ASN A 435 -15.60 3.01 -27.15
C ASN A 435 -16.63 2.66 -26.05
N LEU A 436 -16.46 1.52 -25.38
CA LEU A 436 -17.28 1.07 -24.24
C LEU A 436 -16.51 1.10 -22.91
N GLY A 437 -15.28 1.62 -22.89
CA GLY A 437 -14.47 1.76 -21.70
C GLY A 437 -13.76 0.49 -21.25
N ARG A 438 -13.59 -0.49 -22.13
CA ARG A 438 -12.88 -1.74 -21.86
C ARG A 438 -11.47 -1.72 -22.40
N VAL A 439 -10.52 -2.26 -21.67
CA VAL A 439 -9.13 -2.40 -22.10
C VAL A 439 -9.04 -3.37 -23.27
N ILE A 440 -8.45 -2.91 -24.37
CA ILE A 440 -8.18 -3.71 -25.57
C ILE A 440 -6.68 -3.85 -25.89
N GLY A 441 -5.83 -3.17 -25.14
CA GLY A 441 -4.38 -3.25 -25.31
C GLY A 441 -3.60 -2.44 -24.29
N THR A 442 -2.26 -2.64 -24.26
CA THR A 442 -1.28 -1.92 -23.45
C THR A 442 -0.23 -1.26 -24.31
N LEU A 443 0.17 -0.03 -24.00
CA LEU A 443 1.12 0.74 -24.81
C LEU A 443 2.51 0.11 -24.79
N THR A 444 3.02 -0.21 -25.98
CA THR A 444 4.42 -0.57 -26.22
C THR A 444 5.27 0.65 -26.57
N GLY A 445 4.71 1.58 -27.33
CA GLY A 445 5.35 2.82 -27.76
C GLY A 445 4.89 3.25 -29.13
N GLY A 446 5.55 4.24 -29.72
CA GLY A 446 5.19 4.76 -31.02
C GLY A 446 6.11 5.84 -31.52
N GLN A 447 5.60 6.62 -32.46
CA GLN A 447 6.31 7.73 -33.11
C GLN A 447 5.55 9.05 -32.97
N ALA A 448 4.36 9.04 -32.36
CA ALA A 448 3.62 10.25 -32.05
C ALA A 448 4.40 11.09 -31.03
N THR A 449 4.50 12.38 -31.30
CA THR A 449 5.06 13.39 -30.39
C THR A 449 4.28 14.69 -30.56
N CYS A 450 4.43 15.64 -29.67
CA CYS A 450 3.81 16.96 -29.82
C CYS A 450 4.23 17.65 -31.13
N ASP A 451 5.40 17.34 -31.67
CA ASP A 451 5.88 17.83 -33.00
C ASP A 451 5.34 17.00 -34.17
N ASN A 452 5.12 15.68 -33.96
CA ASN A 452 4.65 14.74 -34.97
C ASN A 452 3.36 14.03 -34.58
N LYS A 453 2.31 14.80 -34.34
CA LYS A 453 1.01 14.34 -33.78
C LYS A 453 0.26 13.33 -34.67
N THR A 454 0.58 13.24 -35.96
CA THR A 454 -0.08 12.36 -36.93
C THR A 454 0.57 10.98 -37.05
N ASP A 455 1.73 10.79 -36.44
CA ASP A 455 2.40 9.51 -36.42
C ASP A 455 1.65 8.53 -35.46
N PRO A 456 1.74 7.23 -35.68
CA PRO A 456 0.99 6.27 -34.91
C PRO A 456 1.72 5.82 -33.66
N ASP A 457 0.93 5.42 -32.65
CA ASP A 457 1.37 4.63 -31.52
C ASP A 457 0.82 3.20 -31.59
N PHE A 458 1.47 2.27 -30.89
CA PHE A 458 1.20 0.85 -30.96
C PHE A 458 0.95 0.26 -29.57
N PHE A 459 -0.16 -0.44 -29.46
CA PHE A 459 -0.60 -1.10 -28.24
C PHE A 459 -0.64 -2.61 -28.44
N GLY A 460 0.04 -3.38 -27.61
CA GLY A 460 -0.08 -4.83 -27.60
C GLY A 460 -1.51 -5.26 -27.35
N LYS A 461 -2.05 -6.14 -28.19
CA LYS A 461 -3.44 -6.55 -28.12
C LYS A 461 -3.73 -7.36 -26.85
N PHE A 462 -4.74 -6.95 -26.08
CA PHE A 462 -5.21 -7.71 -24.93
C PHE A 462 -5.69 -9.11 -25.35
N SER A 463 -6.36 -9.22 -26.51
CA SER A 463 -6.79 -10.49 -27.09
C SER A 463 -5.63 -11.46 -27.37
N TYR A 464 -4.45 -10.95 -27.68
CA TYR A 464 -3.26 -11.77 -27.90
C TYR A 464 -2.62 -12.18 -26.57
N SER A 465 -2.55 -11.25 -25.61
CA SER A 465 -2.09 -11.51 -24.24
C SER A 465 -2.96 -12.54 -23.50
N TRP A 466 -4.22 -12.72 -23.92
CA TRP A 466 -5.18 -13.56 -23.25
C TRP A 466 -4.75 -15.02 -23.18
N ASP A 467 -4.52 -15.66 -24.35
CA ASP A 467 -4.17 -17.08 -24.44
C ASP A 467 -3.33 -17.45 -25.68
N LEU A 468 -2.80 -16.46 -26.40
CA LEU A 468 -1.96 -16.67 -27.56
C LEU A 468 -0.47 -16.43 -27.30
N CYS A 469 -0.10 -15.90 -26.12
CA CYS A 469 1.27 -15.78 -25.64
C CYS A 469 1.65 -17.00 -24.81
N GLY A 470 2.65 -17.78 -25.23
CA GLY A 470 3.08 -18.97 -24.46
C GLY A 470 2.00 -20.03 -24.23
N GLU A 471 2.14 -20.84 -23.16
CA GLU A 471 1.27 -22.00 -22.94
C GLU A 471 0.77 -22.17 -21.49
N ASP A 472 1.17 -21.30 -20.56
CA ASP A 472 0.90 -21.45 -19.13
C ASP A 472 0.49 -20.16 -18.40
N SER A 473 0.23 -20.26 -17.11
CA SER A 473 -0.21 -19.16 -16.26
C SER A 473 0.83 -18.04 -16.10
N THR A 474 2.10 -18.27 -16.41
CA THR A 474 3.14 -17.24 -16.35
C THR A 474 3.23 -16.40 -17.63
N THR A 475 2.52 -16.81 -18.68
CA THR A 475 2.59 -16.25 -20.02
C THR A 475 1.23 -15.82 -20.59
N GLN A 476 0.13 -16.04 -19.88
CA GLN A 476 -1.23 -15.78 -20.36
C GLN A 476 -2.09 -15.10 -19.28
N LEU A 477 -2.88 -14.10 -19.70
CA LEU A 477 -3.78 -13.35 -18.80
C LEU A 477 -4.98 -14.18 -18.31
N LYS A 478 -5.50 -15.10 -19.14
CA LYS A 478 -6.74 -15.85 -18.86
C LYS A 478 -6.73 -16.59 -17.53
N TYR A 479 -5.59 -17.12 -17.12
CA TYR A 479 -5.48 -17.88 -15.86
C TYR A 479 -5.74 -17.01 -14.62
N TRP A 480 -5.51 -15.71 -14.73
CA TRP A 480 -5.65 -14.75 -13.64
C TRP A 480 -6.96 -13.96 -13.73
N LEU A 481 -7.38 -13.61 -14.96
CA LEU A 481 -8.55 -12.76 -15.18
C LEU A 481 -9.84 -13.55 -15.48
N ASP A 482 -9.74 -14.87 -15.73
CA ASP A 482 -10.88 -15.80 -15.78
C ASP A 482 -10.62 -17.07 -14.96
N PRO A 483 -10.35 -16.95 -13.64
CA PRO A 483 -9.94 -18.09 -12.80
C PRO A 483 -11.03 -19.16 -12.66
N ILE A 484 -12.29 -18.81 -12.86
CA ILE A 484 -13.44 -19.73 -12.83
C ILE A 484 -13.80 -20.28 -14.21
N ASN A 485 -13.04 -19.93 -15.24
CA ASN A 485 -13.26 -20.35 -16.61
C ASN A 485 -14.72 -20.06 -17.10
N LYS A 486 -15.19 -18.84 -16.82
CA LYS A 486 -16.52 -18.34 -17.23
C LYS A 486 -16.64 -18.27 -18.76
N GLY A 487 -15.52 -18.12 -19.45
CA GLY A 487 -15.42 -18.16 -20.90
C GLY A 487 -16.07 -16.97 -21.61
N VAL A 488 -16.09 -15.81 -20.96
CA VAL A 488 -16.62 -14.57 -21.55
C VAL A 488 -15.57 -13.89 -22.41
N ASN A 489 -16.00 -13.27 -23.51
CA ASN A 489 -15.09 -12.54 -24.39
C ASN A 489 -14.90 -11.08 -23.98
N GLN A 490 -15.67 -10.59 -23.03
CA GLN A 490 -15.60 -9.24 -22.48
C GLN A 490 -16.17 -9.22 -21.08
N LEU A 491 -15.63 -8.35 -20.27
CA LEU A 491 -16.05 -8.07 -18.89
C LEU A 491 -16.11 -6.56 -18.70
N ASP A 492 -17.14 -6.06 -18.06
CA ASP A 492 -17.21 -4.65 -17.68
C ASP A 492 -16.33 -4.38 -16.46
N GLY A 493 -15.92 -3.14 -16.29
CA GLY A 493 -15.20 -2.75 -15.09
C GLY A 493 -16.14 -2.54 -13.93
N THR A 494 -15.59 -2.58 -12.71
CA THR A 494 -16.35 -2.44 -11.48
C THR A 494 -15.60 -1.59 -10.45
N ASP A 495 -16.33 -0.91 -9.58
CA ASP A 495 -15.87 -0.34 -8.31
C ASP A 495 -16.60 -0.99 -7.13
N VAL A 496 -17.44 -2.00 -7.40
CA VAL A 496 -18.15 -2.81 -6.42
C VAL A 496 -17.53 -4.20 -6.38
N CYS A 497 -17.04 -4.58 -5.22
CA CYS A 497 -16.47 -5.90 -4.99
C CYS A 497 -17.55 -6.87 -4.57
N GLU A 498 -17.97 -7.80 -5.48
CA GLU A 498 -19.08 -8.70 -5.21
C GLU A 498 -18.75 -9.78 -4.18
N ASN A 499 -17.47 -10.16 -4.06
CA ASN A 499 -17.05 -11.19 -3.12
C ASN A 499 -16.01 -10.69 -2.14
N LEU A 500 -16.24 -10.97 -0.86
CA LEU A 500 -15.22 -10.77 0.17
C LEU A 500 -14.18 -11.90 0.11
N ILE A 501 -12.91 -11.53 0.28
CA ILE A 501 -11.81 -12.45 0.53
C ILE A 501 -11.19 -12.08 1.85
N ALA A 502 -11.44 -12.88 2.89
CA ALA A 502 -10.87 -12.66 4.20
C ALA A 502 -9.37 -12.90 4.20
N ASN A 503 -8.61 -11.94 4.69
CA ASN A 503 -7.18 -12.09 4.95
C ASN A 503 -6.74 -11.17 6.08
N PHE A 504 -5.67 -11.53 6.78
CA PHE A 504 -5.12 -10.69 7.84
C PHE A 504 -3.62 -10.90 8.02
N LYS A 505 -2.97 -9.91 8.63
CA LYS A 505 -1.63 -10.00 9.18
C LYS A 505 -1.68 -10.02 10.70
N ALA A 506 -0.66 -10.58 11.33
CA ALA A 506 -0.33 -10.38 12.73
C ALA A 506 1.09 -9.81 12.78
N ASP A 507 1.46 -9.09 13.85
CA ASP A 507 2.83 -8.57 14.05
C ASP A 507 3.88 -9.65 13.80
N THR A 508 3.58 -10.86 14.23
CA THR A 508 4.34 -12.09 13.96
C THR A 508 3.45 -13.31 14.23
N LEU A 509 3.76 -14.43 13.59
CA LEU A 509 3.09 -15.71 13.85
C LEU A 509 3.79 -16.55 14.93
N VAL A 510 4.95 -16.11 15.43
CA VAL A 510 5.73 -16.80 16.47
C VAL A 510 6.11 -15.80 17.55
N ILE A 511 5.58 -15.98 18.77
CA ILE A 511 5.78 -15.06 19.88
C ILE A 511 6.30 -15.75 21.13
N PRO A 512 6.98 -15.02 22.01
CA PRO A 512 7.18 -15.42 23.39
C PRO A 512 5.85 -15.44 24.16
N VAL A 513 5.71 -16.33 25.11
CA VAL A 513 4.56 -16.34 26.02
C VAL A 513 4.51 -15.06 26.85
N GLY A 514 3.31 -14.54 27.08
CA GLY A 514 3.11 -13.32 27.85
C GLY A 514 3.22 -12.01 27.04
N VAL A 515 3.26 -12.10 25.72
CA VAL A 515 3.31 -10.94 24.80
C VAL A 515 1.93 -10.67 24.21
N ASN A 516 1.62 -9.40 23.99
CA ASN A 516 0.43 -8.98 23.25
C ASN A 516 0.73 -8.97 21.75
N LEU A 517 -0.27 -9.34 20.94
CA LEU A 517 -0.26 -9.21 19.49
C LEU A 517 -1.27 -8.17 19.02
N SER A 518 -0.96 -7.57 17.87
CA SER A 518 -1.92 -6.83 17.06
C SER A 518 -2.17 -7.57 15.75
N PHE A 519 -3.38 -7.42 15.25
CA PHE A 519 -3.83 -8.02 14.01
C PHE A 519 -4.36 -6.92 13.10
N GLU A 520 -4.05 -7.03 11.83
CA GLU A 520 -4.48 -6.12 10.78
C GLU A 520 -5.34 -6.87 9.78
N ASP A 521 -6.52 -6.34 9.50
CA ASP A 521 -7.36 -6.79 8.41
C ASP A 521 -6.76 -6.34 7.07
N ILE A 522 -6.52 -7.29 6.18
CA ILE A 522 -6.11 -7.05 4.78
C ILE A 522 -7.05 -7.77 3.82
N SER A 523 -8.30 -7.91 4.22
CA SER A 523 -9.36 -8.50 3.39
C SER A 523 -9.65 -7.60 2.19
N ILE A 524 -10.13 -8.23 1.11
CA ILE A 524 -10.50 -7.58 -0.14
C ILE A 524 -12.02 -7.64 -0.26
N GLY A 525 -12.65 -6.67 -0.91
CA GLY A 525 -14.09 -6.65 -1.17
C GLY A 525 -14.87 -5.77 -0.19
N ASP A 526 -14.24 -4.73 0.37
CA ASP A 526 -14.86 -3.73 1.25
C ASP A 526 -15.75 -4.33 2.37
N PRO A 527 -15.16 -5.08 3.33
CA PRO A 527 -15.91 -5.55 4.48
C PRO A 527 -16.36 -4.39 5.36
N ASP A 528 -17.55 -4.47 5.90
CA ASP A 528 -18.13 -3.51 6.86
C ASP A 528 -18.34 -4.11 8.25
N GLU A 529 -18.22 -5.45 8.39
CA GLU A 529 -18.25 -6.16 9.66
C GLU A 529 -17.07 -7.12 9.81
N TRP A 530 -16.46 -7.13 11.00
CA TRP A 530 -15.34 -8.02 11.38
C TRP A 530 -15.71 -8.83 12.62
N SER A 531 -15.38 -10.11 12.62
CA SER A 531 -15.52 -11.00 13.76
C SER A 531 -14.27 -11.86 13.91
N TRP A 532 -13.49 -11.55 14.92
CA TRP A 532 -12.26 -12.27 15.24
C TRP A 532 -12.47 -13.27 16.36
N THR A 533 -11.82 -14.42 16.25
CA THR A 533 -11.70 -15.39 17.33
C THR A 533 -10.24 -15.76 17.54
N PHE A 534 -9.80 -15.73 18.79
CA PHE A 534 -8.42 -16.00 19.21
C PHE A 534 -8.41 -17.14 20.23
N GLU A 535 -8.11 -18.35 19.75
CA GLU A 535 -7.97 -19.52 20.61
C GLU A 535 -6.82 -19.30 21.60
N GLY A 536 -7.04 -19.60 22.87
CA GLY A 536 -6.01 -19.50 23.93
C GLY A 536 -5.56 -18.08 24.31
N ALA A 537 -6.21 -17.04 23.79
CA ALA A 537 -5.86 -15.64 24.06
C ALA A 537 -6.93 -14.87 24.85
N LEU A 538 -6.55 -13.70 25.35
CA LEU A 538 -7.42 -12.74 26.02
C LEU A 538 -7.25 -11.34 25.39
N PRO A 539 -8.33 -10.67 24.95
CA PRO A 539 -9.67 -11.24 24.75
C PRO A 539 -9.70 -12.33 23.69
N SER A 540 -10.62 -13.31 23.81
CA SER A 540 -10.78 -14.41 22.84
C SER A 540 -11.61 -14.04 21.61
N ILE A 541 -12.26 -12.89 21.59
CA ILE A 541 -13.06 -12.34 20.50
C ILE A 541 -12.83 -10.83 20.37
N SER A 542 -12.94 -10.33 19.12
CA SER A 542 -12.97 -8.89 18.83
C SER A 542 -13.85 -8.63 17.61
N TYR A 543 -14.46 -7.44 17.57
CA TYR A 543 -15.24 -6.93 16.43
C TYR A 543 -14.61 -5.68 15.83
N LYS A 544 -13.39 -5.35 16.22
CA LYS A 544 -12.63 -4.26 15.61
C LYS A 544 -12.04 -4.73 14.29
N GLN A 545 -11.93 -3.84 13.32
CA GLN A 545 -11.21 -4.13 12.09
C GLN A 545 -9.78 -4.59 12.40
N ASN A 546 -9.02 -3.82 13.16
CA ASN A 546 -7.64 -4.09 13.53
C ASN A 546 -7.53 -4.24 15.08
N PRO A 547 -7.72 -5.45 15.63
CA PRO A 547 -7.63 -5.67 17.06
C PRO A 547 -6.18 -5.66 17.54
N SER A 548 -5.94 -5.03 18.68
CA SER A 548 -4.65 -4.97 19.35
C SER A 548 -4.75 -5.37 20.80
N GLY A 549 -3.62 -5.71 21.43
CA GLY A 549 -3.59 -6.12 22.83
C GLY A 549 -4.12 -7.54 23.05
N ILE A 550 -4.02 -8.42 22.05
CA ILE A 550 -4.43 -9.82 22.16
C ILE A 550 -3.33 -10.59 22.88
N PHE A 551 -3.57 -10.94 24.13
CA PHE A 551 -2.59 -11.53 25.04
C PHE A 551 -2.63 -13.06 24.99
N TYR A 552 -1.49 -13.68 24.70
CA TYR A 552 -1.29 -15.13 24.76
C TYR A 552 -0.48 -15.52 26.02
N GLY A 553 -1.18 -16.05 27.02
CA GLY A 553 -0.58 -16.43 28.30
C GLY A 553 -0.12 -17.89 28.41
N GLN A 554 -0.24 -18.68 27.35
CA GLN A 554 0.08 -20.11 27.33
C GLN A 554 0.98 -20.43 26.13
N ILE A 555 1.93 -21.36 26.33
CA ILE A 555 2.71 -21.92 25.21
C ILE A 555 1.85 -22.90 24.40
N GLY A 556 2.12 -22.99 23.11
CA GLY A 556 1.38 -23.88 22.20
C GLY A 556 1.15 -23.27 20.83
N LYS A 557 0.29 -23.92 20.05
CA LYS A 557 -0.10 -23.48 18.72
C LYS A 557 -1.61 -23.24 18.70
N PHE A 558 -1.99 -21.97 18.54
CA PHE A 558 -3.38 -21.51 18.66
C PHE A 558 -3.89 -20.94 17.34
N LYS A 559 -5.18 -21.11 17.06
CA LYS A 559 -5.83 -20.51 15.90
C LYS A 559 -6.25 -19.07 16.18
N ALA A 560 -5.92 -18.18 15.26
CA ALA A 560 -6.54 -16.87 15.11
C ALA A 560 -7.36 -16.87 13.83
N CYS A 561 -8.65 -16.55 13.91
CA CYS A 561 -9.55 -16.53 12.75
C CYS A 561 -10.24 -15.18 12.62
N LEU A 562 -10.37 -14.72 11.38
CA LEU A 562 -11.14 -13.56 10.97
C LEU A 562 -12.30 -14.01 10.10
N LEU A 563 -13.51 -13.58 10.42
CA LEU A 563 -14.69 -13.59 9.55
C LEU A 563 -14.97 -12.13 9.19
N VAL A 564 -15.10 -11.84 7.91
CA VAL A 564 -15.52 -10.54 7.38
C VAL A 564 -16.87 -10.67 6.68
N LYS A 565 -17.66 -9.60 6.71
CA LYS A 565 -18.95 -9.51 6.04
C LYS A 565 -19.15 -8.14 5.44
N ASN A 566 -19.98 -8.08 4.40
CA ASN A 566 -20.66 -6.90 3.90
C ASN A 566 -22.12 -7.27 3.55
N ASP A 567 -22.89 -6.34 2.98
CA ASP A 567 -24.28 -6.56 2.60
C ASP A 567 -24.46 -7.68 1.55
N ILE A 568 -23.41 -8.07 0.83
CA ILE A 568 -23.46 -8.98 -0.32
C ILE A 568 -22.93 -10.37 0.03
N SER A 569 -21.82 -10.44 0.79
CA SER A 569 -21.09 -11.70 1.03
C SER A 569 -20.42 -11.77 2.40
N GLN A 570 -19.88 -12.94 2.72
CA GLN A 570 -19.00 -13.14 3.88
C GLN A 570 -17.92 -14.15 3.53
N ASP A 571 -16.75 -13.99 4.14
CA ASP A 571 -15.63 -14.94 4.03
C ASP A 571 -14.84 -15.02 5.33
N SER A 572 -14.06 -16.09 5.50
CA SER A 572 -13.27 -16.29 6.71
C SER A 572 -11.92 -16.95 6.46
N VAL A 573 -10.92 -16.57 7.22
CA VAL A 573 -9.57 -17.11 7.17
C VAL A 573 -9.04 -17.37 8.58
N CYS A 574 -8.21 -18.42 8.74
CA CYS A 574 -7.53 -18.72 10.00
C CYS A 574 -6.02 -18.89 9.77
N LYS A 575 -5.22 -18.36 10.71
CA LYS A 575 -3.77 -18.58 10.78
C LYS A 575 -3.40 -19.10 12.16
N PHE A 576 -2.25 -19.78 12.27
CA PHE A 576 -1.78 -20.31 13.55
C PHE A 576 -0.74 -19.38 14.17
N ILE A 577 -0.94 -19.06 15.45
CA ILE A 577 0.02 -18.36 16.30
C ILE A 577 0.77 -19.39 17.13
N THR A 578 2.11 -19.41 17.03
CA THR A 578 2.97 -20.28 17.81
C THR A 578 3.53 -19.49 18.99
N VAL A 579 3.15 -19.88 20.20
CA VAL A 579 3.60 -19.24 21.45
C VAL A 579 4.69 -20.09 22.07
N ARG A 580 5.87 -19.52 22.31
CA ARG A 580 7.06 -20.21 22.79
C ARG A 580 7.41 -19.83 24.23
N PRO A 581 8.06 -20.71 24.99
CA PRO A 581 8.64 -20.35 26.29
C PRO A 581 9.64 -19.20 26.19
N THR A 582 9.85 -18.49 27.30
CA THR A 582 10.89 -17.48 27.42
C THR A 582 11.89 -17.81 28.51
N ILE A 583 13.10 -17.22 28.39
CA ILE A 583 14.17 -17.30 29.38
C ILE A 583 14.69 -15.89 29.70
N ALA A 584 14.94 -15.66 30.99
CA ALA A 584 15.53 -14.40 31.48
C ALA A 584 16.33 -14.64 32.79
N PRO A 585 17.44 -13.89 33.03
CA PRO A 585 18.11 -12.99 32.10
C PRO A 585 18.88 -13.76 31.00
N ASN A 586 18.98 -13.15 29.82
CA ASN A 586 19.79 -13.67 28.73
C ASN A 586 20.44 -12.49 27.97
N PRO A 587 21.76 -12.27 28.08
CA PRO A 587 22.76 -13.10 28.75
C PRO A 587 22.61 -13.24 30.24
N THR A 588 23.15 -14.36 30.81
CA THR A 588 23.10 -14.69 32.24
C THR A 588 24.50 -14.83 32.85
N SER A 589 24.63 -14.57 34.15
CA SER A 589 25.82 -14.88 34.95
C SER A 589 25.82 -16.29 35.52
N GLY A 590 24.76 -17.06 35.28
CA GLY A 590 24.62 -18.46 35.75
C GLY A 590 23.17 -18.89 35.98
N GLU A 591 22.36 -18.08 36.59
CA GLU A 591 20.93 -18.40 36.80
C GLU A 591 20.07 -17.88 35.63
N VAL A 592 19.11 -18.69 35.20
CA VAL A 592 18.13 -18.38 34.18
C VAL A 592 16.76 -18.85 34.63
N ASP A 593 15.79 -17.96 34.61
CA ASP A 593 14.39 -18.29 34.81
C ASP A 593 13.76 -18.69 33.45
N ILE A 594 13.01 -19.76 33.44
CA ILE A 594 12.21 -20.24 32.31
C ILE A 594 10.75 -19.96 32.66
N TYR A 595 10.06 -19.27 31.75
CA TYR A 595 8.64 -18.98 31.85
C TYR A 595 7.85 -19.73 30.78
N LEU A 596 6.91 -20.58 31.22
CA LEU A 596 6.09 -21.44 30.34
C LEU A 596 4.64 -20.93 30.19
N GLY A 597 4.26 -19.85 30.89
CA GLY A 597 2.93 -19.27 30.81
C GLY A 597 2.18 -19.30 32.14
N ILE A 598 0.86 -19.20 32.08
CA ILE A 598 -0.02 -19.11 33.26
C ILE A 598 -0.74 -20.44 33.56
N GLN A 599 -0.71 -21.40 32.64
CA GLN A 599 -1.34 -22.72 32.86
C GLN A 599 -0.32 -23.74 33.32
N GLU A 600 -0.73 -24.60 34.26
CA GLU A 600 0.07 -25.73 34.71
C GLU A 600 0.30 -26.72 33.56
N LEU A 601 1.56 -27.10 33.39
CA LEU A 601 1.97 -28.13 32.41
C LEU A 601 2.40 -29.38 33.21
N ASN A 602 1.99 -30.54 32.72
CA ASN A 602 2.44 -31.83 33.25
C ASN A 602 3.70 -32.26 32.51
N ASP A 603 4.56 -33.04 33.15
CA ASP A 603 5.70 -33.72 32.57
C ASP A 603 6.70 -32.81 31.85
N VAL A 604 7.12 -31.71 32.52
CA VAL A 604 8.17 -30.83 32.02
C VAL A 604 9.54 -31.45 32.22
N GLU A 605 10.23 -31.72 31.13
CA GLU A 605 11.62 -32.17 31.10
C GLU A 605 12.51 -31.08 30.55
N ILE A 606 13.65 -30.81 31.18
CA ILE A 606 14.62 -29.79 30.76
C ILE A 606 15.96 -30.45 30.58
N ASN A 607 16.57 -30.24 29.39
CA ASN A 607 17.90 -30.68 29.05
C ASN A 607 18.75 -29.50 28.58
N VAL A 608 20.05 -29.51 28.85
CA VAL A 608 20.96 -28.43 28.45
C VAL A 608 22.16 -28.99 27.69
N PHE A 609 22.40 -28.43 26.51
CA PHE A 609 23.49 -28.84 25.63
C PHE A 609 24.43 -27.65 25.35
N ASN A 610 25.72 -27.97 25.20
CA ASN A 610 26.66 -26.98 24.63
C ASN A 610 26.54 -26.93 23.08
N MET A 611 27.26 -26.01 22.46
CA MET A 611 27.22 -25.82 20.98
C MET A 611 27.77 -27.02 20.18
N LEU A 612 28.39 -27.98 20.82
CA LEU A 612 28.83 -29.25 20.18
C LEU A 612 27.78 -30.36 20.32
N GLY A 613 26.60 -30.06 20.86
CA GLY A 613 25.51 -31.01 21.07
C GLY A 613 25.74 -31.94 22.26
N LYS A 614 26.77 -31.70 23.08
CA LYS A 614 27.02 -32.50 24.27
C LYS A 614 26.21 -31.95 25.44
N GLU A 615 25.47 -32.82 26.13
CA GLU A 615 24.77 -32.49 27.36
C GLU A 615 25.76 -32.02 28.45
N VAL A 616 25.39 -30.98 29.18
CA VAL A 616 26.21 -30.38 30.24
C VAL A 616 25.50 -30.43 31.58
N PRO A 617 26.25 -30.49 32.70
CA PRO A 617 25.66 -30.48 34.02
C PRO A 617 24.97 -29.18 34.33
N PHE A 618 23.82 -29.24 34.93
CA PHE A 618 23.06 -28.09 35.40
C PHE A 618 22.16 -28.48 36.60
N TYR A 619 21.76 -27.50 37.38
CA TYR A 619 20.77 -27.70 38.44
C TYR A 619 19.51 -26.94 38.07
N TRP A 620 18.35 -27.56 38.32
CA TRP A 620 17.09 -26.88 38.10
C TRP A 620 16.12 -27.11 39.25
N ARG A 621 15.20 -26.19 39.45
CA ARG A 621 14.09 -26.30 40.42
C ARG A 621 12.85 -25.62 39.86
N ALA A 622 11.69 -26.18 40.13
CA ALA A 622 10.43 -25.49 39.95
C ALA A 622 10.30 -24.34 40.98
N ILE A 623 9.96 -23.15 40.49
CA ILE A 623 9.55 -22.03 41.33
C ILE A 623 8.06 -22.16 41.66
N ASN A 624 7.30 -22.52 40.63
CA ASN A 624 5.89 -22.91 40.68
C ASN A 624 5.62 -23.84 39.46
N SER A 625 4.35 -24.18 39.21
CA SER A 625 3.95 -25.09 38.14
C SER A 625 4.24 -24.56 36.70
N THR A 626 4.57 -23.28 36.53
CA THR A 626 4.80 -22.63 35.22
C THR A 626 6.15 -21.95 35.09
N ASN A 627 6.89 -21.81 36.20
CA ASN A 627 8.18 -21.14 36.21
C ASN A 627 9.25 -22.07 36.78
N TYR A 628 10.34 -22.17 36.09
CA TYR A 628 11.50 -23.00 36.45
C TYR A 628 12.74 -22.14 36.51
N LYS A 629 13.64 -22.45 37.42
CA LYS A 629 14.96 -21.81 37.48
C LYS A 629 16.02 -22.86 37.20
N ILE A 630 16.92 -22.56 36.25
CA ILE A 630 18.11 -23.35 35.99
C ILE A 630 19.37 -22.60 36.41
N ASN A 631 20.39 -23.35 36.82
CA ASN A 631 21.70 -22.81 37.15
C ASN A 631 22.78 -23.45 36.30
N LEU A 632 23.44 -22.63 35.50
CA LEU A 632 24.53 -22.99 34.58
C LEU A 632 25.89 -22.53 35.11
N ALA A 633 26.00 -22.03 36.35
CA ALA A 633 27.18 -21.37 36.89
C ALA A 633 28.44 -22.24 36.92
N GLU A 634 28.32 -23.57 36.93
CA GLU A 634 29.46 -24.49 36.88
C GLU A 634 30.03 -24.66 35.45
N ASN A 635 29.34 -24.17 34.43
CA ASN A 635 29.75 -24.31 33.03
C ASN A 635 30.65 -23.14 32.58
N ASN A 636 31.40 -23.35 31.50
CA ASN A 636 32.25 -22.31 30.91
C ASN A 636 31.40 -21.23 30.23
N ARG A 637 31.97 -20.02 30.12
CA ARG A 637 31.39 -18.95 29.28
C ARG A 637 31.11 -19.45 27.87
N GLY A 638 29.90 -19.19 27.36
CA GLY A 638 29.50 -19.61 26.02
C GLY A 638 28.00 -19.64 25.80
N MET A 639 27.60 -20.13 24.64
CA MET A 639 26.21 -20.34 24.28
C MET A 639 25.80 -21.77 24.63
N TYR A 640 24.61 -21.89 25.17
CA TYR A 640 23.97 -23.17 25.54
C TYR A 640 22.60 -23.27 24.91
N LEU A 641 22.21 -24.48 24.54
CA LEU A 641 20.86 -24.80 24.08
C LEU A 641 20.10 -25.40 25.27
N ILE A 642 19.02 -24.76 25.68
CA ILE A 642 18.09 -25.27 26.68
C ILE A 642 16.93 -25.89 25.91
N GLN A 643 16.80 -27.21 26.02
CA GLN A 643 15.69 -27.97 25.47
C GLN A 643 14.63 -28.17 26.55
N ILE A 644 13.39 -27.81 26.25
CA ILE A 644 12.25 -27.99 27.13
C ILE A 644 11.27 -28.90 26.41
N ILE A 645 10.94 -30.00 27.03
CA ILE A 645 9.96 -30.97 26.53
C ILE A 645 8.75 -30.92 27.44
N CYS A 646 7.59 -30.64 26.90
CA CYS A 646 6.33 -30.60 27.64
C CYS A 646 5.16 -30.88 26.70
N SER A 647 4.20 -31.69 27.18
CA SER A 647 2.95 -31.99 26.45
C SER A 647 3.18 -32.44 24.99
N GLU A 648 4.16 -33.33 24.75
CA GLU A 648 4.58 -33.85 23.44
C GLU A 648 5.29 -32.84 22.51
N GLU A 649 5.46 -31.57 22.93
CA GLU A 649 6.20 -30.56 22.17
C GLU A 649 7.61 -30.34 22.74
N THR A 650 8.54 -29.98 21.85
CA THR A 650 9.92 -29.69 22.20
C THR A 650 10.28 -28.27 21.80
N TYR A 651 10.71 -27.47 22.77
CA TYR A 651 11.16 -26.10 22.57
C TYR A 651 12.67 -26.00 22.78
N ASN A 652 13.36 -25.30 21.90
CA ASN A 652 14.79 -25.08 21.98
C ASN A 652 15.09 -23.59 22.13
N LEU A 653 15.69 -23.20 23.27
CA LEU A 653 16.01 -21.82 23.62
C LEU A 653 17.54 -21.66 23.74
N LYS A 654 18.07 -20.52 23.32
CA LYS A 654 19.50 -20.22 23.39
C LYS A 654 19.76 -19.36 24.63
N ALA A 655 20.66 -19.80 25.51
CA ALA A 655 21.13 -19.04 26.67
C ALA A 655 22.61 -18.65 26.46
N TYR A 656 22.95 -17.41 26.78
CA TYR A 656 24.32 -16.90 26.78
C TYR A 656 24.83 -16.76 28.20
N LEU A 657 25.82 -17.60 28.58
CA LEU A 657 26.52 -17.51 29.85
C LEU A 657 27.71 -16.55 29.73
N ILE A 658 27.67 -15.47 30.50
CA ILE A 658 28.75 -14.50 30.60
C ILE A 658 29.33 -14.58 32.02
N LYS A 659 30.49 -15.19 32.19
CA LYS A 659 31.22 -15.14 33.46
C LYS A 659 32.31 -14.09 33.40
#